data_e61ec92730b9480c3e55a3853e373879
#
_entry.id   e61ec92730b9480c3e55a3853e373879
#
_cell.length_a   1.000
_cell.length_b   1.000
_cell.length_c   1.000
_cell.angle_alpha   90.00
_cell.angle_beta   90.00
_cell.angle_gamma   90.00
#
_symmetry.space_group_name_H-M   'P 1'
#
loop_
_entity.id
_entity.type
_entity.pdbx_description
1 polymer ?
#
loop_
_entity_poly.entity_id
_entity_poly.type
_entity_poly.pdbx_seq_one_letter_code
_entity_poly.pdbx_strand_id
1 'polypeptide(L)'
;MRAFLLWLMFMLASPCGLAIDAARGIHQLQHTRWMASDGAPDDIIVMAQGNDGFLWLGTHAGVRRFDGLRFEPVRARQGSFPDTVALALKRASDGGMWIGWQVGGISHVKDGVVRNYAEAQGVPAGAIWGFAIGGDGALWAAGVSGISRFDGLRWQAMGPAQGYTAQKASAVFADRDGRIAVFSENGLFMWQATQSRFAPPIGRLDLRAPPQQGPDGRIYLLEMRGIRIIESLERYEQLDHRWIYRDTSGTSGSMLVDRAGTLWFDSQYGLHRTRSSGALAPGQLGISGDTESFLPRDGLSNVLVGSMCDDNEGNVWVATYGGLDRFRQAAPVVLRTRAAPGVAEVFRTQEMLAGPAGAMWLSRDDVLGPLLLARADGTVLRAPRLGPISAILEAPGGPWVAARAGLQQLAGEDGRVLRTIAYPSGAAAVKRMRAGVLAPDGSIWGVFSGAGVFQYRDGVWRREPLLPGGGAKVPLALLADAAGRLWLSYADGSVAMLERGRLHAFGPAEGLDLGKIPMLIEYHGQVWAGGQRGVALWRGSRFVTLRGEPASATEGVVGLLRARDGSLWLNHGSGAAHIPAAEVDLALRDAAHAMRATSYDAVDGLNGSIGMLHNRSVAEADDGKIWFSRQSATFWIDPRQTLAPLPAPRVEIGALLADGRRVDPPASAGLQLAAGTRDVQFHYNAASLGTPERLQFRYRLDGYDTQWQQAGGRRLAQYTGLGPGSYRFEVIAANGDGVASTVAQLPFRVLPAFYQTWWFRSLCAAALLAATYGVCRWRLGQHAARLQARMEAQQAERERIARELHDTLLQGTQAMILHFHNASMAIAEDDPARAAMLRALDDADRMLGEGRDHVHDLRAGDDAGARWSAILRREGERLAAQHGIVFRYAEEGEARMLHARAAHEIYRIASEALRNAFQHARAQVVEVAVRYACGGIELLVRDDGQGLPPVVAANGQIPGHWGMPGMRERAVKLGARLTVGGRDGGGTQWRLRVPAHRAWPLAHGPLRRWWQRWRRSGVEDAAP
;
A
#
# COMPACT_ATOMS: atom_id res chain seq x y z
N MET A 1 -15.38 42.69 7.68
CA MET A 1 -16.82 42.69 7.36
C MET A 1 -17.13 42.07 6.00
N ARG A 2 -16.51 42.49 4.88
CA ARG A 2 -16.73 41.86 3.55
C ARG A 2 -16.28 40.38 3.48
N ALA A 3 -15.16 40.00 4.08
CA ALA A 3 -14.72 38.63 4.12
C ALA A 3 -15.60 37.73 5.03
N PHE A 4 -16.16 38.29 6.10
CA PHE A 4 -17.09 37.59 6.99
C PHE A 4 -18.46 37.39 6.34
N LEU A 5 -18.93 38.38 5.58
CA LEU A 5 -20.17 38.28 4.78
C LEU A 5 -20.03 37.29 3.61
N LEU A 6 -18.87 37.23 2.95
CA LEU A 6 -18.57 36.18 1.97
C LEU A 6 -18.47 34.81 2.59
N TRP A 7 -17.89 34.68 3.79
CA TRP A 7 -17.81 33.41 4.56
C TRP A 7 -19.21 32.99 5.04
N LEU A 8 -20.04 33.94 5.49
CA LEU A 8 -21.44 33.70 5.88
C LEU A 8 -22.32 33.35 4.67
N MET A 9 -22.09 33.96 3.49
CA MET A 9 -22.75 33.57 2.25
C MET A 9 -22.32 32.18 1.76
N PHE A 10 -21.07 31.77 2.02
CA PHE A 10 -20.60 30.41 1.75
C PHE A 10 -21.16 29.39 2.74
N MET A 11 -21.45 29.82 3.99
CA MET A 11 -22.10 28.96 5.00
C MET A 11 -23.62 28.86 4.83
N LEU A 12 -24.25 29.86 4.17
CA LEU A 12 -25.68 29.86 3.83
C LEU A 12 -25.99 29.19 2.47
N ALA A 13 -24.97 28.89 1.66
CA ALA A 13 -25.10 27.87 0.63
C ALA A 13 -25.17 26.52 1.36
N SER A 14 -26.37 26.15 1.81
CA SER A 14 -26.68 24.75 2.11
C SER A 14 -26.06 23.93 0.98
N PRO A 15 -25.26 22.86 1.25
CA PRO A 15 -24.86 21.98 0.17
C PRO A 15 -26.18 21.49 -0.44
N CYS A 16 -26.53 21.98 -1.66
CA CYS A 16 -27.52 21.31 -2.49
C CYS A 16 -27.06 19.86 -2.54
N GLY A 17 -27.65 19.00 -1.73
CA GLY A 17 -27.34 17.60 -1.69
C GLY A 17 -27.40 17.09 -3.12
N LEU A 18 -26.53 16.15 -3.43
CA LEU A 18 -26.58 15.41 -4.68
C LEU A 18 -28.02 14.92 -4.88
N ALA A 19 -28.71 15.46 -5.82
CA ALA A 19 -30.10 15.14 -6.15
C ALA A 19 -30.28 15.19 -7.66
N ILE A 20 -31.14 14.36 -8.20
CA ILE A 20 -31.47 14.40 -9.61
C ILE A 20 -32.20 15.72 -9.90
N ASP A 21 -31.73 16.48 -10.89
CA ASP A 21 -32.36 17.72 -11.32
C ASP A 21 -33.83 17.45 -11.71
N ALA A 22 -34.74 18.12 -11.02
CA ALA A 22 -36.17 17.98 -11.25
C ALA A 22 -36.58 18.40 -12.68
N ALA A 23 -35.78 19.26 -13.32
CA ALA A 23 -36.06 19.70 -14.70
C ALA A 23 -35.72 18.64 -15.75
N ARG A 24 -34.87 17.64 -15.41
CA ARG A 24 -34.54 16.54 -16.31
C ARG A 24 -35.66 15.52 -16.38
N GLY A 25 -36.02 15.07 -17.56
CA GLY A 25 -36.95 13.99 -17.75
C GLY A 25 -36.38 12.63 -17.36
N ILE A 26 -37.22 11.65 -17.01
CA ILE A 26 -36.79 10.30 -16.64
C ILE A 26 -35.95 9.65 -17.74
N HIS A 27 -36.27 9.88 -19.01
CA HIS A 27 -35.54 9.38 -20.17
C HIS A 27 -34.20 10.09 -20.44
N GLN A 28 -33.93 11.19 -19.76
CA GLN A 28 -32.68 11.93 -19.83
C GLN A 28 -31.70 11.50 -18.73
N LEU A 29 -32.15 10.64 -17.83
CA LEU A 29 -31.29 10.05 -16.79
C LEU A 29 -30.54 8.86 -17.37
N GLN A 30 -29.34 8.64 -16.84
CA GLN A 30 -28.60 7.41 -17.11
C GLN A 30 -29.27 6.28 -16.35
N HIS A 31 -29.73 5.29 -17.06
CA HIS A 31 -30.31 4.08 -16.52
C HIS A 31 -29.29 2.94 -16.63
N THR A 32 -29.13 2.21 -15.53
CA THR A 32 -28.34 0.96 -15.47
C THR A 32 -29.18 -0.08 -14.74
N ARG A 33 -29.14 -1.33 -15.22
CA ARG A 33 -29.86 -2.43 -14.59
C ARG A 33 -28.94 -3.60 -14.32
N TRP A 34 -29.21 -4.30 -13.26
CA TRP A 34 -28.60 -5.58 -12.89
C TRP A 34 -29.69 -6.63 -12.82
N MET A 35 -29.53 -7.70 -13.56
CA MET A 35 -30.45 -8.83 -13.60
C MET A 35 -29.85 -10.06 -12.90
N ALA A 36 -30.57 -11.15 -12.82
CA ALA A 36 -30.06 -12.39 -12.24
C ALA A 36 -28.78 -12.90 -12.93
N SER A 37 -28.62 -12.64 -14.24
CA SER A 37 -27.36 -12.89 -14.96
C SER A 37 -26.16 -12.12 -14.44
N ASP A 38 -26.40 -10.97 -13.81
CA ASP A 38 -25.37 -10.10 -13.22
C ASP A 38 -25.22 -10.35 -11.71
N GLY A 39 -25.91 -11.35 -11.17
CA GLY A 39 -25.91 -11.74 -9.77
C GLY A 39 -26.90 -10.98 -8.89
N ALA A 40 -27.76 -10.14 -9.47
CA ALA A 40 -28.80 -9.45 -8.71
C ALA A 40 -29.86 -10.44 -8.20
N PRO A 41 -30.34 -10.27 -6.94
CA PRO A 41 -31.53 -10.97 -6.49
C PRO A 41 -32.76 -10.53 -7.31
N ASP A 42 -33.61 -11.45 -7.60
CA ASP A 42 -34.90 -11.21 -8.28
C ASP A 42 -36.08 -11.01 -7.29
N ASP A 43 -35.77 -11.00 -6.00
CA ASP A 43 -36.72 -11.00 -4.89
C ASP A 43 -36.46 -9.89 -3.87
N ILE A 44 -36.00 -8.74 -4.33
CA ILE A 44 -35.66 -7.61 -3.46
C ILE A 44 -36.98 -6.96 -2.96
N ILE A 45 -37.21 -7.01 -1.64
CA ILE A 45 -38.44 -6.53 -1.00
C ILE A 45 -38.25 -5.13 -0.43
N VAL A 46 -37.06 -4.85 0.16
CA VAL A 46 -36.76 -3.60 0.83
C VAL A 46 -35.32 -3.20 0.61
N MET A 47 -35.06 -1.90 0.47
CA MET A 47 -33.72 -1.35 0.30
C MET A 47 -33.46 -0.20 1.24
N ALA A 48 -32.23 -0.08 1.69
CA ALA A 48 -31.74 1.10 2.42
C ALA A 48 -30.22 1.25 2.24
N GLN A 49 -29.74 2.47 2.10
CA GLN A 49 -28.28 2.69 2.13
C GLN A 49 -27.76 2.68 3.56
N GLY A 50 -26.71 1.87 3.82
CA GLY A 50 -26.03 1.82 5.13
C GLY A 50 -25.06 2.98 5.34
N ASN A 51 -24.60 3.15 6.58
CA ASN A 51 -23.54 4.09 6.89
C ASN A 51 -22.17 3.67 6.30
N ASP A 52 -22.02 2.39 5.96
CA ASP A 52 -20.88 1.82 5.24
C ASP A 52 -20.83 2.25 3.75
N GLY A 53 -21.90 2.92 3.26
CA GLY A 53 -22.06 3.36 1.88
C GLY A 53 -22.67 2.31 0.97
N PHE A 54 -22.78 1.04 1.40
CA PHE A 54 -23.40 -0.04 0.63
C PHE A 54 -24.92 0.11 0.57
N LEU A 55 -25.50 -0.36 -0.52
CA LEU A 55 -26.94 -0.54 -0.59
C LEU A 55 -27.30 -1.91 0.04
N TRP A 56 -28.04 -1.88 1.13
CA TRP A 56 -28.55 -3.06 1.81
C TRP A 56 -29.88 -3.49 1.19
N LEU A 57 -29.99 -4.77 0.91
CA LEU A 57 -31.12 -5.37 0.22
C LEU A 57 -31.73 -6.45 1.10
N GLY A 58 -32.98 -6.28 1.47
CA GLY A 58 -33.78 -7.32 2.13
C GLY A 58 -34.44 -8.20 1.06
N THR A 59 -34.23 -9.51 1.18
CA THR A 59 -34.72 -10.52 0.22
C THR A 59 -35.39 -11.68 0.93
N HIS A 60 -35.98 -12.60 0.19
CA HIS A 60 -36.53 -13.86 0.75
C HIS A 60 -35.43 -14.73 1.38
N ALA A 61 -34.21 -14.63 0.90
CA ALA A 61 -33.04 -15.37 1.42
C ALA A 61 -32.22 -14.58 2.48
N GLY A 62 -32.86 -13.60 3.14
CA GLY A 62 -32.21 -12.78 4.15
C GLY A 62 -31.69 -11.45 3.62
N VAL A 63 -30.51 -11.00 4.06
CA VAL A 63 -29.99 -9.68 3.73
C VAL A 63 -28.72 -9.76 2.89
N ARG A 64 -28.68 -9.00 1.83
CA ARG A 64 -27.50 -8.79 0.98
C ARG A 64 -27.07 -7.33 1.00
N ARG A 65 -25.84 -7.06 0.57
CA ARG A 65 -25.34 -5.70 0.35
C ARG A 65 -24.76 -5.61 -1.06
N PHE A 66 -24.84 -4.41 -1.62
CA PHE A 66 -24.37 -4.10 -2.97
C PHE A 66 -23.43 -2.90 -2.93
N ASP A 67 -22.27 -3.01 -3.57
CA ASP A 67 -21.22 -1.97 -3.59
C ASP A 67 -21.23 -1.12 -4.87
N GLY A 68 -22.20 -1.35 -5.74
CA GLY A 68 -22.30 -0.78 -7.09
C GLY A 68 -21.90 -1.78 -8.20
N LEU A 69 -21.15 -2.86 -7.86
CA LEU A 69 -20.72 -3.88 -8.82
C LEU A 69 -21.13 -5.29 -8.41
N ARG A 70 -21.10 -5.61 -7.11
CA ARG A 70 -21.27 -6.99 -6.61
C ARG A 70 -22.33 -7.08 -5.53
N PHE A 71 -23.08 -8.15 -5.57
CA PHE A 71 -24.06 -8.51 -4.55
C PHE A 71 -23.44 -9.54 -3.61
N GLU A 72 -23.29 -9.18 -2.35
CA GLU A 72 -22.68 -10.03 -1.31
C GLU A 72 -23.69 -10.31 -0.19
N PRO A 73 -23.79 -11.56 0.31
CA PRO A 73 -24.56 -11.82 1.51
C PRO A 73 -23.92 -11.12 2.71
N VAL A 74 -24.73 -10.50 3.57
CA VAL A 74 -24.25 -9.93 4.83
C VAL A 74 -23.93 -11.07 5.79
N ARG A 75 -22.69 -11.17 6.23
CA ARG A 75 -22.23 -12.21 7.16
C ARG A 75 -22.05 -11.66 8.55
N ALA A 76 -22.60 -12.36 9.53
CA ALA A 76 -22.32 -12.07 10.92
C ALA A 76 -20.91 -12.55 11.29
N ARG A 77 -20.15 -11.70 11.98
CA ARG A 77 -18.91 -12.10 12.66
C ARG A 77 -19.19 -12.72 14.01
N GLN A 78 -20.24 -12.23 14.65
CA GLN A 78 -20.74 -12.73 15.94
C GLN A 78 -22.27 -12.71 15.95
N GLY A 79 -22.91 -13.74 16.46
CA GLY A 79 -24.33 -13.96 16.37
C GLY A 79 -24.73 -14.60 15.04
N SER A 80 -26.01 -14.66 14.74
CA SER A 80 -26.56 -15.18 13.48
C SER A 80 -27.80 -14.40 13.10
N PHE A 81 -28.05 -14.32 11.78
CA PHE A 81 -29.34 -13.83 11.28
C PHE A 81 -30.39 -14.93 11.35
N PRO A 82 -31.66 -14.58 11.58
CA PRO A 82 -32.76 -15.50 11.34
C PRO A 82 -32.83 -15.93 9.88
N ASP A 83 -33.15 -17.19 9.65
CA ASP A 83 -33.35 -17.75 8.28
C ASP A 83 -34.79 -17.48 7.82
N THR A 84 -35.04 -16.23 7.45
CA THR A 84 -36.38 -15.75 7.04
C THR A 84 -36.27 -14.46 6.23
N VAL A 85 -37.41 -14.04 5.69
CA VAL A 85 -37.53 -12.86 4.83
C VAL A 85 -37.27 -11.58 5.58
N ALA A 86 -36.41 -10.71 5.05
CA ALA A 86 -36.20 -9.38 5.56
C ALA A 86 -37.20 -8.39 4.96
N LEU A 87 -38.14 -7.88 5.78
CA LEU A 87 -39.22 -7.00 5.33
C LEU A 87 -38.97 -5.51 5.56
N ALA A 88 -38.11 -5.18 6.51
CA ALA A 88 -37.83 -3.79 6.85
C ALA A 88 -36.34 -3.57 7.12
N LEU A 89 -35.80 -2.45 6.63
CA LEU A 89 -34.44 -1.99 6.87
C LEU A 89 -34.48 -0.53 7.33
N LYS A 90 -33.72 -0.21 8.36
CA LYS A 90 -33.57 1.17 8.85
C LYS A 90 -32.17 1.39 9.36
N ARG A 91 -31.52 2.41 8.84
CA ARG A 91 -30.23 2.85 9.35
C ARG A 91 -30.34 3.27 10.82
N ALA A 92 -29.49 2.73 11.66
CA ALA A 92 -29.42 3.08 13.08
C ALA A 92 -28.61 4.37 13.28
N SER A 93 -28.94 5.12 14.35
CA SER A 93 -28.19 6.34 14.72
C SER A 93 -26.75 6.06 15.12
N ASP A 94 -26.44 4.87 15.59
CA ASP A 94 -25.09 4.43 15.99
C ASP A 94 -24.23 3.92 14.81
N GLY A 95 -24.78 3.99 13.59
CA GLY A 95 -24.13 3.56 12.36
C GLY A 95 -24.44 2.14 11.92
N GLY A 96 -25.15 1.37 12.73
CA GLY A 96 -25.62 0.02 12.38
C GLY A 96 -26.84 0.01 11.47
N MET A 97 -27.41 -1.18 11.29
CA MET A 97 -28.64 -1.43 10.54
C MET A 97 -29.64 -2.20 11.39
N TRP A 98 -30.87 -1.71 11.45
CA TRP A 98 -32.02 -2.42 12.00
C TRP A 98 -32.71 -3.22 10.90
N ILE A 99 -33.04 -4.48 11.17
CA ILE A 99 -33.67 -5.40 10.24
C ILE A 99 -34.92 -5.97 10.90
N GLY A 100 -36.04 -5.84 10.22
CA GLY A 100 -37.33 -6.44 10.60
C GLY A 100 -37.61 -7.69 9.78
N TRP A 101 -38.02 -8.78 10.45
CA TRP A 101 -38.19 -10.08 9.85
C TRP A 101 -39.68 -10.47 9.71
N GLN A 102 -39.96 -11.35 8.73
CA GLN A 102 -41.32 -11.82 8.43
C GLN A 102 -41.89 -12.71 9.55
N VAL A 103 -41.09 -13.59 10.11
CA VAL A 103 -41.52 -14.53 11.14
C VAL A 103 -41.53 -13.90 12.54
N GLY A 104 -41.12 -12.65 12.61
CA GLY A 104 -41.01 -11.91 13.84
C GLY A 104 -39.57 -11.71 14.32
N GLY A 105 -39.41 -10.76 15.23
CA GLY A 105 -38.13 -10.36 15.74
C GLY A 105 -37.48 -9.23 14.94
N ILE A 106 -36.52 -8.62 15.59
CA ILE A 106 -35.73 -7.50 15.04
C ILE A 106 -34.26 -7.83 15.27
N SER A 107 -33.43 -7.62 14.24
CA SER A 107 -31.99 -7.69 14.41
C SER A 107 -31.37 -6.32 14.31
N HIS A 108 -30.37 -6.05 15.15
CA HIS A 108 -29.46 -4.92 15.04
C HIS A 108 -28.09 -5.42 14.65
N VAL A 109 -27.54 -4.87 13.58
CA VAL A 109 -26.22 -5.26 13.03
C VAL A 109 -25.31 -4.07 13.09
N LYS A 110 -24.16 -4.21 13.77
CA LYS A 110 -23.11 -3.21 13.79
C LYS A 110 -21.74 -3.89 13.84
N ASP A 111 -20.82 -3.46 12.99
CA ASP A 111 -19.46 -3.99 12.89
C ASP A 111 -19.38 -5.53 12.77
N GLY A 112 -20.42 -6.12 12.12
CA GLY A 112 -20.56 -7.56 11.97
C GLY A 112 -21.10 -8.29 13.20
N VAL A 113 -21.44 -7.58 14.27
CA VAL A 113 -22.11 -8.17 15.45
C VAL A 113 -23.62 -8.07 15.27
N VAL A 114 -24.30 -9.21 15.31
CA VAL A 114 -25.76 -9.32 15.21
C VAL A 114 -26.36 -9.52 16.59
N ARG A 115 -27.26 -8.63 16.96
CA ARG A 115 -28.08 -8.76 18.16
C ARG A 115 -29.54 -8.95 17.76
N ASN A 116 -30.17 -10.04 18.20
CA ASN A 116 -31.55 -10.36 17.89
C ASN A 116 -32.44 -10.05 19.10
N TYR A 117 -33.59 -9.49 18.82
CA TYR A 117 -34.64 -9.16 19.79
C TYR A 117 -35.92 -9.88 19.39
N ALA A 118 -36.48 -10.60 20.30
CA ALA A 118 -37.70 -11.40 20.12
C ALA A 118 -38.89 -10.80 20.92
N GLU A 119 -40.07 -11.40 20.78
CA GLU A 119 -41.30 -11.00 21.47
C GLU A 119 -41.13 -10.92 22.99
N ALA A 120 -40.42 -11.88 23.58
CA ALA A 120 -40.15 -11.89 25.03
C ALA A 120 -39.40 -10.64 25.53
N GLN A 121 -38.78 -9.89 24.63
CA GLN A 121 -38.09 -8.65 24.95
C GLN A 121 -38.90 -7.39 24.60
N GLY A 122 -40.17 -7.55 24.23
CA GLY A 122 -41.09 -6.45 23.95
C GLY A 122 -41.19 -6.03 22.46
N VAL A 123 -40.65 -6.83 21.56
CA VAL A 123 -40.82 -6.66 20.10
C VAL A 123 -42.21 -7.15 19.68
N PRO A 124 -42.86 -6.54 18.66
CA PRO A 124 -44.12 -7.07 18.15
C PRO A 124 -43.99 -8.52 17.64
N ALA A 125 -44.93 -9.38 17.96
CA ALA A 125 -44.97 -10.73 17.41
C ALA A 125 -45.26 -10.71 15.88
N GLY A 126 -44.75 -11.69 15.16
CA GLY A 126 -44.97 -11.81 13.72
C GLY A 126 -44.23 -10.75 12.90
N ALA A 127 -44.68 -10.53 11.67
CA ALA A 127 -43.97 -9.72 10.68
C ALA A 127 -43.76 -8.25 11.14
N ILE A 128 -42.52 -7.76 10.97
CA ILE A 128 -42.14 -6.36 11.22
C ILE A 128 -42.08 -5.65 9.86
N TRP A 129 -42.96 -4.69 9.64
CA TRP A 129 -43.15 -4.04 8.36
C TRP A 129 -42.40 -2.72 8.18
N GLY A 130 -42.00 -2.05 9.31
CA GLY A 130 -41.35 -0.76 9.18
C GLY A 130 -40.79 -0.22 10.48
N PHE A 131 -39.93 0.76 10.33
CA PHE A 131 -39.29 1.47 11.42
C PHE A 131 -39.37 2.98 11.22
N ALA A 132 -39.49 3.71 12.32
CA ALA A 132 -39.31 5.17 12.35
C ALA A 132 -38.43 5.55 13.55
N ILE A 133 -37.67 6.65 13.42
CA ILE A 133 -36.89 7.22 14.51
C ILE A 133 -37.56 8.52 14.92
N GLY A 134 -38.03 8.61 16.18
CA GLY A 134 -38.66 9.80 16.70
C GLY A 134 -37.68 10.96 16.94
N GLY A 135 -38.19 12.14 17.19
CA GLY A 135 -37.36 13.32 17.51
C GLY A 135 -36.59 13.17 18.83
N ASP A 136 -36.99 12.26 19.69
CA ASP A 136 -36.29 11.84 20.91
C ASP A 136 -35.18 10.79 20.68
N GLY A 137 -34.96 10.40 19.42
CA GLY A 137 -33.99 9.37 19.02
C GLY A 137 -34.45 7.93 19.25
N ALA A 138 -35.66 7.71 19.82
CA ALA A 138 -36.19 6.38 20.03
C ALA A 138 -36.59 5.74 18.69
N LEU A 139 -36.31 4.42 18.57
CA LEU A 139 -36.73 3.65 17.42
C LEU A 139 -38.13 3.06 17.67
N TRP A 140 -39.00 3.20 16.68
CA TRP A 140 -40.32 2.61 16.66
C TRP A 140 -40.39 1.52 15.62
N ALA A 141 -41.02 0.39 15.95
CA ALA A 141 -41.20 -0.76 15.08
C ALA A 141 -42.66 -1.11 14.96
N ALA A 142 -43.17 -1.08 13.72
CA ALA A 142 -44.53 -1.45 13.39
C ALA A 142 -44.61 -2.88 12.87
N GLY A 143 -45.55 -3.66 13.36
CA GLY A 143 -45.72 -5.05 12.97
C GLY A 143 -47.16 -5.52 13.00
N VAL A 144 -47.34 -6.77 12.60
CA VAL A 144 -48.67 -7.43 12.48
C VAL A 144 -49.40 -7.50 13.84
N SER A 145 -48.68 -7.49 14.95
CA SER A 145 -49.26 -7.54 16.30
C SER A 145 -49.12 -6.23 17.10
N GLY A 146 -48.95 -5.12 16.41
CA GLY A 146 -48.91 -3.79 17.03
C GLY A 146 -47.63 -3.01 16.81
N ILE A 147 -47.31 -2.13 17.77
CA ILE A 147 -46.20 -1.18 17.72
C ILE A 147 -45.35 -1.29 18.97
N SER A 148 -44.02 -1.20 18.81
CA SER A 148 -43.11 -1.16 19.95
C SER A 148 -42.11 -0.01 19.79
N ARG A 149 -41.63 0.49 20.97
CA ARG A 149 -40.64 1.56 21.05
C ARG A 149 -39.37 1.05 21.74
N PHE A 150 -38.22 1.35 21.16
CA PHE A 150 -36.90 1.08 21.72
C PHE A 150 -36.30 2.37 22.26
N ASP A 151 -35.98 2.41 23.53
CA ASP A 151 -35.44 3.59 24.22
C ASP A 151 -33.92 3.66 24.24
N GLY A 152 -33.24 2.77 23.49
CA GLY A 152 -31.79 2.61 23.49
C GLY A 152 -31.28 1.44 24.32
N LEU A 153 -32.12 0.94 25.26
CA LEU A 153 -31.78 -0.16 26.16
C LEU A 153 -32.72 -1.36 25.99
N ARG A 154 -34.03 -1.10 25.90
CA ARG A 154 -35.08 -2.13 25.89
C ARG A 154 -36.22 -1.77 24.94
N TRP A 155 -36.86 -2.79 24.45
CA TRP A 155 -38.11 -2.68 23.71
C TRP A 155 -39.29 -2.60 24.66
N GLN A 156 -40.26 -1.76 24.36
CA GLN A 156 -41.51 -1.64 25.08
C GLN A 156 -42.67 -1.73 24.10
N ALA A 157 -43.51 -2.75 24.23
CA ALA A 157 -44.73 -2.85 23.48
C ALA A 157 -45.73 -1.75 23.93
N MET A 158 -46.35 -1.07 22.98
CA MET A 158 -47.33 -0.04 23.19
C MET A 158 -48.75 -0.64 23.04
N GLY A 159 -49.57 -0.45 24.06
CA GLY A 159 -50.92 -1.02 24.10
C GLY A 159 -51.95 -0.01 24.57
N PRO A 160 -53.11 -0.51 25.01
CA PRO A 160 -54.19 0.34 25.48
C PRO A 160 -53.85 1.27 26.63
N ALA A 161 -52.88 0.89 27.51
CA ALA A 161 -52.39 1.74 28.58
C ALA A 161 -51.71 3.00 28.06
N GLN A 162 -51.05 2.91 26.89
CA GLN A 162 -50.45 4.03 26.17
C GLN A 162 -51.41 4.63 25.12
N GLY A 163 -52.68 4.26 25.11
CA GLY A 163 -53.68 4.78 24.20
C GLY A 163 -53.64 4.11 22.78
N TYR A 164 -52.86 3.06 22.55
CA TYR A 164 -52.87 2.31 21.32
C TYR A 164 -53.87 1.15 21.40
N THR A 165 -54.99 1.30 20.72
CA THR A 165 -56.13 0.34 20.80
C THR A 165 -56.26 -0.56 19.57
N ALA A 166 -55.39 -0.42 18.59
CA ALA A 166 -55.37 -1.27 17.42
C ALA A 166 -54.55 -2.56 17.66
N GLN A 167 -54.91 -3.63 16.95
CA GLN A 167 -54.20 -4.92 17.05
C GLN A 167 -52.94 -4.95 16.21
N LYS A 168 -52.91 -4.26 15.08
CA LYS A 168 -51.79 -4.22 14.15
C LYS A 168 -51.40 -2.80 13.81
N ALA A 169 -50.10 -2.60 13.45
CA ALA A 169 -49.59 -1.36 12.90
C ALA A 169 -49.14 -1.62 11.48
N SER A 170 -49.81 -1.05 10.48
CA SER A 170 -49.47 -1.21 9.08
C SER A 170 -48.26 -0.40 8.65
N ALA A 171 -48.07 0.77 9.28
CA ALA A 171 -46.90 1.60 9.08
C ALA A 171 -46.64 2.49 10.28
N VAL A 172 -45.36 2.84 10.49
CA VAL A 172 -44.94 3.90 11.41
C VAL A 172 -44.15 4.94 10.65
N PHE A 173 -44.42 6.20 10.92
CA PHE A 173 -43.83 7.33 10.22
C PHE A 173 -43.39 8.39 11.24
N ALA A 174 -42.22 8.95 11.01
CA ALA A 174 -41.75 10.13 11.72
C ALA A 174 -41.69 11.29 10.72
N ASP A 175 -42.37 12.38 11.05
CA ASP A 175 -42.24 13.60 10.24
C ASP A 175 -40.90 14.30 10.53
N ARG A 176 -40.61 15.41 9.82
CA ARG A 176 -39.36 16.19 9.98
C ARG A 176 -39.19 16.80 11.37
N ASP A 177 -40.30 17.06 12.05
CA ASP A 177 -40.30 17.57 13.41
C ASP A 177 -40.09 16.41 14.44
N GLY A 178 -39.93 15.18 13.95
CA GLY A 178 -39.76 13.99 14.78
C GLY A 178 -41.04 13.48 15.42
N ARG A 179 -42.24 13.96 15.00
CA ARG A 179 -43.51 13.49 15.51
C ARG A 179 -43.84 12.12 14.94
N ILE A 180 -44.26 11.22 15.76
CA ILE A 180 -44.56 9.84 15.39
C ILE A 180 -46.06 9.68 15.10
N ALA A 181 -46.33 9.09 13.96
CA ALA A 181 -47.62 8.68 13.49
C ALA A 181 -47.66 7.17 13.22
N VAL A 182 -48.66 6.47 13.70
CA VAL A 182 -48.86 5.03 13.49
C VAL A 182 -50.15 4.80 12.73
N PHE A 183 -50.06 4.14 11.61
CA PHE A 183 -51.18 3.78 10.76
C PHE A 183 -51.65 2.39 11.11
N SER A 184 -52.94 2.23 11.30
CA SER A 184 -53.55 0.96 11.69
C SER A 184 -54.92 0.76 11.05
N GLU A 185 -55.53 -0.42 11.28
CA GLU A 185 -56.89 -0.71 10.86
C GLU A 185 -57.95 0.19 11.57
N ASN A 186 -57.61 0.74 12.73
CA ASN A 186 -58.48 1.60 13.50
C ASN A 186 -58.32 3.10 13.18
N GLY A 187 -57.34 3.46 12.36
CA GLY A 187 -57.04 4.82 11.95
C GLY A 187 -55.62 5.24 12.24
N LEU A 188 -55.35 6.54 12.18
CA LEU A 188 -54.08 7.17 12.41
C LEU A 188 -53.93 7.56 13.87
N PHE A 189 -52.94 7.01 14.56
CA PHE A 189 -52.55 7.34 15.93
C PHE A 189 -51.37 8.28 15.94
N MET A 190 -51.53 9.44 16.64
CA MET A 190 -50.43 10.40 16.80
C MET A 190 -49.84 10.27 18.20
N TRP A 191 -48.51 10.08 18.30
CA TRP A 191 -47.83 10.01 19.58
C TRP A 191 -47.63 11.38 20.20
N GLN A 192 -48.11 11.55 21.45
CA GLN A 192 -47.98 12.73 22.28
C GLN A 192 -46.81 12.54 23.25
N ALA A 193 -45.62 13.02 22.90
CA ALA A 193 -44.38 12.77 23.67
C ALA A 193 -44.47 13.33 25.09
N THR A 194 -45.15 14.47 25.32
CA THR A 194 -45.35 15.09 26.62
C THR A 194 -46.22 14.27 27.55
N GLN A 195 -47.17 13.50 27.03
CA GLN A 195 -48.09 12.67 27.78
C GLN A 195 -47.68 11.20 27.78
N SER A 196 -46.65 10.83 27.00
CA SER A 196 -46.23 9.45 26.80
C SER A 196 -47.37 8.51 26.41
N ARG A 197 -48.27 8.99 25.55
CA ARG A 197 -49.41 8.24 25.05
C ARG A 197 -49.85 8.66 23.64
N PHE A 198 -50.58 7.80 22.99
CA PHE A 198 -51.23 8.13 21.73
C PHE A 198 -52.51 8.94 21.94
N ALA A 199 -52.74 9.90 21.03
CA ALA A 199 -54.04 10.54 20.91
C ALA A 199 -55.08 9.54 20.34
N PRO A 200 -56.41 9.80 20.54
CA PRO A 200 -57.42 9.00 19.87
C PRO A 200 -57.20 8.93 18.36
N PRO A 201 -57.51 7.79 17.74
CA PRO A 201 -57.24 7.63 16.28
C PRO A 201 -58.09 8.57 15.45
N ILE A 202 -57.49 9.06 14.37
CA ILE A 202 -58.16 9.94 13.41
C ILE A 202 -58.37 9.16 12.13
N GLY A 203 -59.54 9.16 11.54
CA GLY A 203 -59.90 8.62 10.23
C GLY A 203 -59.32 7.22 9.92
N ARG A 204 -59.69 6.67 8.82
CA ARG A 204 -59.11 5.40 8.30
C ARG A 204 -58.34 5.63 7.04
N LEU A 205 -57.16 5.05 6.99
CA LEU A 205 -56.24 5.07 5.84
C LEU A 205 -55.79 3.66 5.48
N ASP A 206 -56.00 3.29 4.23
CA ASP A 206 -55.54 2.01 3.72
C ASP A 206 -54.24 2.23 2.90
N LEU A 207 -53.15 2.34 3.63
CA LEU A 207 -51.83 2.55 3.02
C LEU A 207 -51.25 1.30 2.42
N ARG A 208 -50.63 1.45 1.26
CA ARG A 208 -49.86 0.43 0.54
C ARG A 208 -48.36 0.50 0.79
N ALA A 209 -47.86 1.68 1.15
CA ALA A 209 -46.48 1.92 1.49
C ALA A 209 -46.40 2.91 2.66
N PRO A 210 -45.28 2.94 3.40
CA PRO A 210 -45.02 3.98 4.40
C PRO A 210 -45.12 5.38 3.79
N PRO A 211 -45.70 6.36 4.50
CA PRO A 211 -45.73 7.74 4.05
C PRO A 211 -44.36 8.30 3.74
N GLN A 212 -44.28 9.22 2.76
CA GLN A 212 -43.05 9.92 2.42
C GLN A 212 -43.26 11.43 2.63
N GLN A 213 -42.27 12.12 3.15
CA GLN A 213 -42.31 13.57 3.27
C GLN A 213 -41.31 14.25 2.34
N GLY A 214 -41.84 15.11 1.47
CA GLY A 214 -41.01 15.86 0.52
C GLY A 214 -40.21 17.00 1.16
N PRO A 215 -39.21 17.56 0.45
CA PRO A 215 -38.44 18.73 0.88
C PRO A 215 -39.27 19.95 1.17
N ASP A 216 -40.44 20.06 0.57
CA ASP A 216 -41.42 21.09 0.78
C ASP A 216 -42.28 20.92 2.03
N GLY A 217 -42.04 19.84 2.78
CA GLY A 217 -42.80 19.47 4.00
C GLY A 217 -44.11 18.72 3.75
N ARG A 218 -44.55 18.61 2.48
CA ARG A 218 -45.77 17.88 2.13
C ARG A 218 -45.57 16.39 2.36
N ILE A 219 -46.67 15.71 2.75
CA ILE A 219 -46.69 14.27 2.99
C ILE A 219 -47.45 13.59 1.89
N TYR A 220 -46.83 12.58 1.30
CA TYR A 220 -47.36 11.78 0.22
C TYR A 220 -47.82 10.43 0.79
N LEU A 221 -49.06 10.06 0.49
CA LEU A 221 -49.72 8.83 0.95
C LEU A 221 -50.05 7.98 -0.28
N LEU A 222 -49.51 6.76 -0.29
CA LEU A 222 -49.89 5.76 -1.30
C LEU A 222 -51.00 4.87 -0.75
N GLU A 223 -52.21 5.03 -1.28
CA GLU A 223 -53.42 4.33 -0.92
C GLU A 223 -53.84 3.33 -2.04
N MET A 224 -54.78 2.45 -1.73
CA MET A 224 -55.37 1.50 -2.71
C MET A 224 -55.82 2.17 -4.01
N ARG A 225 -56.31 3.41 -3.96
CA ARG A 225 -56.87 4.15 -5.10
C ARG A 225 -55.95 5.16 -5.75
N GLY A 226 -54.68 5.27 -5.30
CA GLY A 226 -53.73 6.22 -5.87
C GLY A 226 -52.91 6.94 -4.83
N ILE A 227 -52.23 8.02 -5.27
CA ILE A 227 -51.36 8.83 -4.44
C ILE A 227 -52.02 10.16 -4.11
N ARG A 228 -52.05 10.46 -2.81
CA ARG A 228 -52.61 11.69 -2.25
C ARG A 228 -51.52 12.49 -1.57
N ILE A 229 -51.65 13.83 -1.65
CA ILE A 229 -50.80 14.76 -0.93
C ILE A 229 -51.62 15.40 0.20
N ILE A 230 -50.97 15.49 1.37
CA ILE A 230 -51.49 16.25 2.49
C ILE A 230 -50.41 17.21 3.01
N GLU A 231 -50.83 18.33 3.60
CA GLU A 231 -49.89 19.34 4.14
C GLU A 231 -49.45 18.98 5.55
N SER A 232 -50.31 18.29 6.33
CA SER A 232 -50.01 17.88 7.73
C SER A 232 -50.91 16.69 8.11
N LEU A 233 -50.36 15.79 8.92
CA LEU A 233 -51.07 14.65 9.46
C LEU A 233 -52.23 15.07 10.42
N GLU A 234 -52.05 16.17 11.13
CA GLU A 234 -53.04 16.68 12.10
C GLU A 234 -54.32 17.20 11.42
N ARG A 235 -54.20 17.67 10.17
CA ARG A 235 -55.31 18.17 9.41
C ARG A 235 -55.89 17.19 8.39
N TYR A 236 -55.52 15.91 8.55
CA TYR A 236 -55.89 14.88 7.59
C TYR A 236 -57.39 14.85 7.22
N GLU A 237 -58.32 15.05 8.18
CA GLU A 237 -59.77 15.01 7.94
C GLU A 237 -60.38 16.32 7.35
N GLN A 238 -59.60 17.43 7.42
CA GLN A 238 -60.06 18.78 7.04
C GLN A 238 -59.63 19.24 5.66
N LEU A 239 -58.78 18.44 4.97
CA LEU A 239 -58.14 18.89 3.73
C LEU A 239 -58.83 18.35 2.47
N ASP A 240 -58.99 19.25 1.50
CA ASP A 240 -59.25 18.89 0.10
C ASP A 240 -58.22 17.85 -0.36
N HIS A 241 -58.73 16.68 -0.69
CA HIS A 241 -57.89 15.54 -1.06
C HIS A 241 -57.27 15.78 -2.45
N ARG A 242 -56.04 16.26 -2.50
CA ARG A 242 -55.30 16.45 -3.73
C ARG A 242 -54.66 15.16 -4.20
N TRP A 243 -55.23 14.60 -5.29
CA TRP A 243 -54.70 13.38 -5.89
C TRP A 243 -53.70 13.74 -6.98
N ILE A 244 -52.55 13.05 -7.03
CA ILE A 244 -51.56 13.09 -8.12
C ILE A 244 -51.79 11.93 -9.09
N TYR A 245 -52.12 10.79 -8.55
CA TYR A 245 -52.46 9.59 -9.32
C TYR A 245 -53.71 8.97 -8.70
N ARG A 246 -54.66 8.57 -9.58
CA ARG A 246 -55.85 7.88 -9.15
C ARG A 246 -56.19 6.78 -10.12
N ASP A 247 -56.29 5.54 -9.62
CA ASP A 247 -56.59 4.37 -10.39
C ASP A 247 -57.65 3.55 -9.67
N THR A 248 -58.50 2.86 -10.45
CA THR A 248 -59.51 1.93 -9.93
C THR A 248 -59.02 0.48 -9.90
N SER A 249 -57.94 0.15 -10.60
CA SER A 249 -57.31 -1.19 -10.71
C SER A 249 -56.37 -1.53 -9.57
N GLY A 250 -56.02 -0.56 -8.70
CA GLY A 250 -55.09 -0.74 -7.61
C GLY A 250 -53.64 -0.43 -8.00
N THR A 251 -52.91 0.20 -7.04
CA THR A 251 -51.49 0.48 -7.17
C THR A 251 -50.66 -0.71 -6.68
N SER A 252 -49.47 -0.94 -7.22
CA SER A 252 -48.61 -2.02 -6.74
C SER A 252 -47.91 -1.70 -5.48
N GLY A 253 -47.54 -0.67 -5.00
CA GLY A 253 -47.21 -0.47 -3.59
C GLY A 253 -45.85 0.12 -3.28
N SER A 254 -45.19 0.81 -4.22
CA SER A 254 -43.94 1.51 -3.93
C SER A 254 -43.97 2.95 -4.39
N MET A 255 -43.45 3.85 -3.53
CA MET A 255 -43.23 5.26 -3.90
C MET A 255 -41.99 5.82 -3.19
N LEU A 256 -41.41 6.84 -3.79
CA LEU A 256 -40.27 7.59 -3.25
C LEU A 256 -40.46 9.09 -3.59
N VAL A 257 -40.26 9.94 -2.61
CA VAL A 257 -40.01 11.37 -2.85
C VAL A 257 -38.53 11.60 -2.73
N ASP A 258 -37.89 11.88 -3.85
CA ASP A 258 -36.43 12.07 -3.87
C ASP A 258 -36.02 13.41 -3.22
N ARG A 259 -34.72 13.61 -3.03
CA ARG A 259 -34.17 14.82 -2.40
C ARG A 259 -34.47 16.10 -3.15
N ALA A 260 -34.79 16.03 -4.45
CA ALA A 260 -35.23 17.18 -5.25
C ALA A 260 -36.73 17.46 -5.07
N GLY A 261 -37.45 16.63 -4.35
CA GLY A 261 -38.90 16.72 -4.19
C GLY A 261 -39.69 16.13 -5.35
N THR A 262 -39.05 15.37 -6.24
CA THR A 262 -39.71 14.70 -7.32
C THR A 262 -40.30 13.39 -6.82
N LEU A 263 -41.54 13.12 -7.15
CA LEU A 263 -42.23 11.89 -6.78
C LEU A 263 -41.97 10.80 -7.82
N TRP A 264 -41.48 9.67 -7.35
CA TRP A 264 -41.36 8.41 -8.08
C TRP A 264 -42.39 7.44 -7.55
N PHE A 265 -43.08 6.75 -8.42
CA PHE A 265 -44.07 5.76 -8.02
C PHE A 265 -44.26 4.71 -9.11
N ASP A 266 -44.80 3.59 -8.73
CA ASP A 266 -45.13 2.52 -9.65
C ASP A 266 -46.62 2.38 -9.89
N SER A 267 -46.93 1.78 -11.00
CA SER A 267 -48.28 1.32 -11.34
C SER A 267 -48.19 -0.05 -12.06
N GLN A 268 -49.34 -0.65 -12.36
CA GLN A 268 -49.36 -1.86 -13.17
C GLN A 268 -48.71 -1.73 -14.55
N TYR A 269 -48.38 -0.52 -15.00
CA TYR A 269 -47.74 -0.24 -16.30
C TYR A 269 -46.24 -0.03 -16.21
N GLY A 270 -45.68 0.18 -15.01
CA GLY A 270 -44.26 0.41 -14.78
C GLY A 270 -43.97 1.55 -13.86
N LEU A 271 -42.77 2.14 -14.01
CA LEU A 271 -42.26 3.23 -13.16
C LEU A 271 -42.69 4.60 -13.73
N HIS A 272 -43.09 5.47 -12.82
CA HIS A 272 -43.50 6.83 -13.13
C HIS A 272 -42.69 7.85 -12.32
N ARG A 273 -42.47 9.03 -12.91
CA ARG A 273 -41.84 10.17 -12.28
C ARG A 273 -42.64 11.44 -12.61
N THR A 274 -42.99 12.20 -11.59
CA THR A 274 -43.63 13.51 -11.79
C THR A 274 -42.70 14.63 -11.39
N ARG A 275 -42.60 15.65 -12.24
CA ARG A 275 -41.75 16.83 -12.04
C ARG A 275 -42.43 17.90 -11.20
N SER A 276 -43.73 17.90 -11.13
CA SER A 276 -44.49 18.86 -10.36
C SER A 276 -45.48 18.18 -9.44
N SER A 277 -45.81 18.87 -8.35
CA SER A 277 -46.87 18.46 -7.44
C SER A 277 -48.27 18.77 -7.95
N GLY A 278 -48.45 18.77 -9.30
CA GLY A 278 -49.71 19.06 -9.93
C GLY A 278 -50.81 18.07 -9.51
N ALA A 279 -51.88 18.58 -8.92
CA ALA A 279 -53.00 17.74 -8.54
C ALA A 279 -53.88 17.44 -9.76
N LEU A 280 -54.45 16.25 -9.81
CA LEU A 280 -55.51 15.91 -10.72
C LEU A 280 -56.75 16.75 -10.44
N ALA A 281 -57.51 17.07 -11.46
CA ALA A 281 -58.81 17.75 -11.30
C ALA A 281 -59.74 16.86 -10.46
N PRO A 282 -60.64 17.41 -9.67
CA PRO A 282 -61.61 16.62 -8.90
C PRO A 282 -62.37 15.66 -9.79
N GLY A 283 -62.33 14.35 -9.42
CA GLY A 283 -62.95 13.29 -10.17
C GLY A 283 -62.14 12.72 -11.36
N GLN A 284 -61.02 13.29 -11.73
CA GLN A 284 -60.18 12.80 -12.81
C GLN A 284 -59.48 11.50 -12.34
N LEU A 285 -59.46 10.52 -13.23
CA LEU A 285 -58.70 9.27 -13.12
C LEU A 285 -57.47 9.36 -14.00
N GLY A 286 -56.42 8.59 -13.64
CA GLY A 286 -55.21 8.49 -14.41
C GLY A 286 -54.02 9.22 -13.76
N ILE A 287 -53.08 9.57 -14.59
CA ILE A 287 -51.80 10.17 -14.21
C ILE A 287 -51.82 11.64 -14.59
N SER A 288 -51.26 12.55 -13.77
CA SER A 288 -51.14 13.95 -14.12
C SER A 288 -50.32 14.17 -15.38
N GLY A 289 -50.65 15.21 -16.18
CA GLY A 289 -50.03 15.46 -17.49
C GLY A 289 -48.53 15.73 -17.47
N ASP A 290 -47.98 16.04 -16.29
CA ASP A 290 -46.54 16.29 -16.09
C ASP A 290 -45.76 15.00 -15.70
N THR A 291 -46.42 13.84 -15.68
CA THR A 291 -45.80 12.58 -15.30
C THR A 291 -45.22 11.88 -16.51
N GLU A 292 -43.96 11.46 -16.36
CA GLU A 292 -43.25 10.65 -17.32
C GLU A 292 -43.22 9.20 -16.87
N SER A 293 -43.21 8.28 -17.83
CA SER A 293 -43.22 6.85 -17.56
C SER A 293 -41.98 6.18 -18.14
N PHE A 294 -41.43 5.22 -17.39
CA PHE A 294 -40.31 4.38 -17.81
C PHE A 294 -40.72 2.91 -17.69
N LEU A 295 -40.74 2.23 -18.80
CA LEU A 295 -41.38 0.95 -18.95
C LEU A 295 -40.33 -0.14 -19.30
N PRO A 296 -40.67 -1.45 -19.27
CA PRO A 296 -39.75 -2.50 -19.70
C PRO A 296 -39.21 -2.31 -21.13
N ARG A 297 -40.03 -1.77 -22.05
CA ARG A 297 -39.55 -1.40 -23.39
C ARG A 297 -38.51 -0.28 -23.42
N ASP A 298 -38.46 0.55 -22.39
CA ASP A 298 -37.45 1.62 -22.21
C ASP A 298 -36.18 1.12 -21.52
N GLY A 299 -36.23 -0.10 -20.96
CA GLY A 299 -35.13 -0.77 -20.31
C GLY A 299 -35.34 -1.16 -18.84
N LEU A 300 -36.49 -0.83 -18.23
CA LEU A 300 -36.79 -1.26 -16.85
C LEU A 300 -36.73 -2.78 -16.76
N SER A 301 -36.12 -3.31 -15.68
CA SER A 301 -35.89 -4.74 -15.53
C SER A 301 -37.16 -5.54 -15.39
N ASN A 302 -38.23 -5.00 -14.77
CA ASN A 302 -39.59 -5.58 -14.73
C ASN A 302 -40.64 -4.47 -14.51
N VAL A 303 -41.89 -4.76 -14.81
CA VAL A 303 -43.02 -3.86 -14.57
C VAL A 303 -43.38 -3.74 -13.09
N LEU A 304 -43.22 -4.83 -12.34
CA LEU A 304 -43.57 -4.88 -10.92
C LEU A 304 -42.40 -4.37 -10.06
N VAL A 305 -42.61 -3.29 -9.35
CA VAL A 305 -41.63 -2.66 -8.46
C VAL A 305 -41.90 -3.08 -7.02
N GLY A 306 -40.89 -3.58 -6.33
CA GLY A 306 -40.96 -3.97 -4.93
C GLY A 306 -40.57 -2.87 -3.95
N SER A 307 -39.53 -2.10 -4.25
CA SER A 307 -39.01 -1.03 -3.38
C SER A 307 -38.27 0.04 -4.14
N MET A 308 -38.24 1.24 -3.60
CA MET A 308 -37.45 2.37 -4.11
C MET A 308 -36.71 3.06 -2.97
N CYS A 309 -35.50 3.53 -3.25
CA CYS A 309 -34.77 4.42 -2.34
C CYS A 309 -33.82 5.35 -3.12
N ASP A 310 -33.42 6.45 -2.51
CA ASP A 310 -32.31 7.28 -2.96
C ASP A 310 -31.06 7.03 -2.13
N ASP A 311 -29.89 7.28 -2.71
CA ASP A 311 -28.62 7.14 -2.03
C ASP A 311 -27.92 8.49 -1.77
N ASN A 312 -26.77 8.46 -1.10
CA ASN A 312 -26.00 9.66 -0.78
C ASN A 312 -25.31 10.30 -1.98
N GLU A 313 -25.21 9.58 -3.09
CA GLU A 313 -24.66 10.08 -4.36
C GLU A 313 -25.75 10.67 -5.25
N GLY A 314 -27.01 10.68 -4.79
CA GLY A 314 -28.16 11.24 -5.51
C GLY A 314 -28.73 10.31 -6.58
N ASN A 315 -28.42 9.03 -6.56
CA ASN A 315 -29.03 8.06 -7.45
C ASN A 315 -30.38 7.61 -6.87
N VAL A 316 -31.34 7.30 -7.76
CA VAL A 316 -32.59 6.64 -7.40
C VAL A 316 -32.48 5.17 -7.80
N TRP A 317 -32.74 4.31 -6.83
CA TRP A 317 -32.72 2.85 -6.95
C TRP A 317 -34.13 2.31 -6.97
N VAL A 318 -34.38 1.40 -7.87
CA VAL A 318 -35.67 0.76 -8.05
C VAL A 318 -35.47 -0.75 -8.09
N ALA A 319 -35.92 -1.44 -7.07
CA ALA A 319 -35.96 -2.88 -7.07
C ALA A 319 -37.20 -3.37 -7.74
N THR A 320 -37.08 -4.29 -8.68
CA THR A 320 -38.16 -4.93 -9.35
C THR A 320 -38.09 -6.46 -9.20
N TYR A 321 -39.11 -7.15 -9.56
CA TYR A 321 -39.12 -8.63 -9.60
C TYR A 321 -38.24 -9.20 -10.75
N GLY A 322 -37.53 -8.34 -11.49
CA GLY A 322 -36.56 -8.75 -12.52
C GLY A 322 -35.11 -8.40 -12.17
N GLY A 323 -34.92 -7.65 -11.07
CA GLY A 323 -33.60 -7.21 -10.68
C GLY A 323 -33.58 -5.82 -10.04
N LEU A 324 -32.46 -5.13 -10.16
CA LEU A 324 -32.20 -3.82 -9.59
C LEU A 324 -31.92 -2.80 -10.69
N ASP A 325 -32.62 -1.69 -10.68
CA ASP A 325 -32.46 -0.57 -11.62
C ASP A 325 -31.93 0.65 -10.91
N ARG A 326 -31.02 1.40 -11.55
CA ARG A 326 -30.47 2.67 -11.05
C ARG A 326 -30.74 3.77 -12.05
N PHE A 327 -31.24 4.89 -11.58
CA PHE A 327 -31.37 6.14 -12.32
C PHE A 327 -30.40 7.16 -11.74
N ARG A 328 -29.53 7.71 -12.58
CA ARG A 328 -28.48 8.64 -12.20
C ARG A 328 -28.48 9.86 -13.11
N GLN A 329 -28.17 11.03 -12.56
CA GLN A 329 -27.83 12.19 -13.34
C GLN A 329 -26.42 12.07 -13.88
N ALA A 330 -26.25 12.11 -15.20
CA ALA A 330 -24.95 12.15 -15.87
C ALA A 330 -24.79 13.44 -16.66
N ALA A 331 -23.54 13.87 -16.92
CA ALA A 331 -23.33 15.06 -17.76
C ALA A 331 -23.75 14.81 -19.21
N PRO A 332 -23.38 13.69 -19.87
CA PRO A 332 -23.90 13.33 -21.19
C PRO A 332 -25.36 12.90 -21.10
N VAL A 333 -26.21 13.48 -21.93
CA VAL A 333 -27.62 13.15 -22.03
C VAL A 333 -27.92 12.59 -23.40
N VAL A 334 -28.56 11.42 -23.45
CA VAL A 334 -28.98 10.80 -24.69
C VAL A 334 -30.16 11.58 -25.30
N LEU A 335 -30.06 11.92 -26.56
CA LEU A 335 -31.20 12.49 -27.29
C LEU A 335 -32.20 11.34 -27.58
N ARG A 336 -33.42 11.50 -27.07
CA ARG A 336 -34.55 10.65 -27.41
C ARG A 336 -35.65 11.50 -28.02
N THR A 337 -35.97 11.23 -29.28
CA THR A 337 -37.07 11.92 -29.97
C THR A 337 -38.38 11.19 -29.75
N ARG A 338 -39.48 11.92 -29.60
CA ARG A 338 -40.82 11.35 -29.47
C ARG A 338 -41.41 11.18 -30.86
N ALA A 339 -41.27 9.95 -31.42
CA ALA A 339 -41.84 9.64 -32.74
C ALA A 339 -43.36 9.39 -32.70
N ALA A 340 -43.92 8.99 -31.54
CA ALA A 340 -45.32 8.82 -31.26
C ALA A 340 -45.61 9.09 -29.79
N PRO A 341 -46.85 9.39 -29.37
CA PRO A 341 -47.20 9.57 -27.98
C PRO A 341 -46.77 8.37 -27.13
N GLY A 342 -45.89 8.59 -26.14
CA GLY A 342 -45.39 7.56 -25.20
C GLY A 342 -44.24 6.71 -25.71
N VAL A 343 -43.72 6.92 -26.92
CA VAL A 343 -42.53 6.20 -27.42
C VAL A 343 -41.36 7.13 -27.65
N ALA A 344 -40.35 7.00 -26.83
CA ALA A 344 -39.06 7.72 -26.99
C ALA A 344 -38.11 6.87 -27.82
N GLU A 345 -37.67 7.34 -28.97
CA GLU A 345 -36.72 6.66 -29.85
C GLU A 345 -35.34 7.27 -29.71
N VAL A 346 -34.28 6.44 -29.53
CA VAL A 346 -32.90 6.86 -29.55
C VAL A 346 -32.52 7.29 -30.95
N PHE A 347 -32.08 8.56 -31.11
CA PHE A 347 -31.71 9.11 -32.40
C PHE A 347 -30.24 8.96 -32.70
N ARG A 348 -29.91 8.36 -33.84
CA ARG A 348 -28.54 8.18 -34.34
C ARG A 348 -28.29 9.19 -35.42
N THR A 349 -27.25 10.01 -35.23
CA THR A 349 -26.95 11.13 -36.16
C THR A 349 -25.65 10.82 -36.91
N GLN A 350 -25.66 11.11 -38.23
CA GLN A 350 -24.45 11.06 -39.05
C GLN A 350 -23.72 12.41 -39.06
N GLU A 351 -24.44 13.52 -39.26
CA GLU A 351 -23.92 14.89 -39.25
C GLU A 351 -24.84 15.81 -38.47
N MET A 352 -24.27 16.81 -37.86
CA MET A 352 -25.02 17.81 -37.10
C MET A 352 -24.52 19.21 -37.36
N LEU A 353 -25.45 20.17 -37.26
CA LEU A 353 -25.19 21.60 -37.39
C LEU A 353 -26.13 22.39 -36.48
N ALA A 354 -25.60 23.45 -35.85
CA ALA A 354 -26.40 24.33 -35.03
C ALA A 354 -27.57 24.93 -35.84
N GLY A 355 -28.74 24.89 -35.23
CA GLY A 355 -29.97 25.50 -35.72
C GLY A 355 -30.42 26.65 -34.81
N PRO A 356 -31.51 27.32 -35.13
CA PRO A 356 -31.99 28.46 -34.36
C PRO A 356 -32.51 28.03 -32.97
N ALA A 357 -32.43 28.99 -32.03
CA ALA A 357 -33.03 28.88 -30.70
C ALA A 357 -32.63 27.60 -29.90
N GLY A 358 -31.37 27.22 -29.97
CA GLY A 358 -30.83 26.05 -29.27
C GLY A 358 -31.22 24.71 -29.87
N ALA A 359 -31.81 24.69 -31.05
CA ALA A 359 -32.07 23.48 -31.79
C ALA A 359 -30.84 23.02 -32.60
N MET A 360 -30.84 21.78 -33.04
CA MET A 360 -29.79 21.19 -33.85
C MET A 360 -30.39 20.55 -35.11
N TRP A 361 -29.76 20.81 -36.25
CA TRP A 361 -30.01 20.05 -37.47
C TRP A 361 -29.27 18.70 -37.38
N LEU A 362 -30.00 17.61 -37.55
CA LEU A 362 -29.50 16.25 -37.37
C LEU A 362 -29.83 15.41 -38.60
N SER A 363 -28.83 14.90 -39.29
CA SER A 363 -29.05 13.90 -40.34
C SER A 363 -29.02 12.50 -39.74
N ARG A 364 -29.96 11.65 -40.13
CA ARG A 364 -30.03 10.28 -39.64
C ARG A 364 -29.02 9.39 -40.35
N ASP A 365 -28.49 8.40 -39.60
CA ASP A 365 -27.47 7.46 -40.14
C ASP A 365 -28.07 6.38 -41.10
N ASP A 366 -29.38 6.33 -41.29
CA ASP A 366 -30.00 5.43 -42.25
C ASP A 366 -30.18 6.06 -43.63
N VAL A 367 -30.12 5.22 -44.66
CA VAL A 367 -30.14 5.65 -46.08
C VAL A 367 -31.45 6.39 -46.47
N LEU A 368 -32.46 6.35 -45.64
CA LEU A 368 -33.81 6.90 -45.90
C LEU A 368 -34.28 7.86 -44.82
N GLY A 369 -33.47 8.18 -43.81
CA GLY A 369 -33.86 8.94 -42.66
C GLY A 369 -34.07 10.46 -42.99
N PRO A 370 -35.08 11.10 -42.36
CA PRO A 370 -35.30 12.53 -42.52
C PRO A 370 -34.18 13.33 -41.86
N LEU A 371 -33.95 14.51 -42.41
CA LEU A 371 -33.26 15.59 -41.68
C LEU A 371 -34.21 16.07 -40.58
N LEU A 372 -33.71 16.20 -39.34
CA LEU A 372 -34.50 16.73 -38.24
C LEU A 372 -33.91 18.03 -37.74
N LEU A 373 -34.80 18.95 -37.36
CA LEU A 373 -34.47 20.08 -36.49
C LEU A 373 -35.07 19.76 -35.12
N ALA A 374 -34.22 19.48 -34.13
CA ALA A 374 -34.66 19.02 -32.82
C ALA A 374 -33.96 19.78 -31.67
N ARG A 375 -34.65 19.92 -30.52
CA ARG A 375 -34.09 20.46 -29.27
C ARG A 375 -33.54 19.35 -28.35
N ALA A 376 -32.80 19.75 -27.37
CA ALA A 376 -32.19 18.87 -26.38
C ALA A 376 -33.21 18.06 -25.53
N ASP A 377 -34.44 18.57 -25.40
CA ASP A 377 -35.54 17.85 -24.73
C ASP A 377 -36.19 16.75 -25.60
N GLY A 378 -35.70 16.58 -26.84
CA GLY A 378 -36.22 15.64 -27.82
C GLY A 378 -37.41 16.14 -28.64
N THR A 379 -37.80 17.43 -28.47
CA THR A 379 -38.83 18.03 -29.26
C THR A 379 -38.36 18.20 -30.70
N VAL A 380 -39.02 17.56 -31.65
CA VAL A 380 -38.76 17.74 -33.09
C VAL A 380 -39.55 18.92 -33.61
N LEU A 381 -38.83 19.95 -34.02
CA LEU A 381 -39.42 21.19 -34.55
C LEU A 381 -39.80 21.02 -36.01
N ARG A 382 -38.95 20.39 -36.83
CA ARG A 382 -39.12 20.20 -38.25
C ARG A 382 -38.48 18.87 -38.70
N ALA A 383 -39.03 18.29 -39.73
CA ALA A 383 -38.53 17.06 -40.35
C ALA A 383 -38.75 17.18 -41.89
N PRO A 384 -37.96 18.00 -42.62
CA PRO A 384 -38.10 18.14 -44.05
C PRO A 384 -37.84 16.85 -44.80
N ARG A 385 -38.67 16.52 -45.79
CA ARG A 385 -38.58 15.28 -46.57
C ARG A 385 -37.65 15.47 -47.77
N LEU A 386 -36.33 15.39 -47.54
CA LEU A 386 -35.31 15.65 -48.57
C LEU A 386 -34.65 14.36 -49.12
N GLY A 387 -35.02 13.22 -48.59
CA GLY A 387 -34.33 11.98 -48.87
C GLY A 387 -33.01 11.85 -48.13
N PRO A 388 -32.11 10.91 -48.54
CA PRO A 388 -30.83 10.69 -47.89
C PRO A 388 -29.93 11.92 -47.94
N ILE A 389 -29.41 12.34 -46.82
CA ILE A 389 -28.47 13.46 -46.68
C ILE A 389 -27.05 12.90 -46.51
N SER A 390 -26.12 13.40 -47.28
CA SER A 390 -24.70 12.97 -47.24
C SER A 390 -23.74 14.00 -46.66
N ALA A 391 -24.11 15.27 -46.60
CA ALA A 391 -23.35 16.35 -45.96
C ALA A 391 -24.25 17.53 -45.61
N ILE A 392 -23.92 18.24 -44.56
CA ILE A 392 -24.54 19.48 -44.13
C ILE A 392 -23.47 20.58 -44.08
N LEU A 393 -23.69 21.70 -44.78
CA LEU A 393 -22.78 22.83 -44.80
C LEU A 393 -23.41 24.01 -44.05
N GLU A 394 -22.61 24.68 -43.27
CA GLU A 394 -22.98 25.92 -42.59
C GLU A 394 -23.03 27.07 -43.55
N ALA A 395 -24.09 27.84 -43.51
CA ALA A 395 -24.26 29.03 -44.36
C ALA A 395 -25.20 30.06 -43.72
N PRO A 396 -24.99 31.34 -44.01
CA PRO A 396 -25.92 32.40 -43.62
C PRO A 396 -27.35 32.14 -44.18
N GLY A 397 -28.36 32.34 -43.33
CA GLY A 397 -29.75 32.14 -43.71
C GLY A 397 -30.25 30.69 -43.68
N GLY A 398 -29.42 29.74 -43.28
CA GLY A 398 -29.77 28.33 -43.10
C GLY A 398 -28.85 27.37 -43.83
N PRO A 399 -28.88 26.10 -43.46
CA PRO A 399 -27.91 25.13 -43.93
C PRO A 399 -28.06 24.76 -45.40
N TRP A 400 -26.93 24.46 -46.06
CA TRP A 400 -26.96 23.69 -47.30
C TRP A 400 -26.86 22.22 -47.01
N VAL A 401 -27.72 21.42 -47.60
CA VAL A 401 -27.74 19.99 -47.43
C VAL A 401 -27.47 19.26 -48.74
N ALA A 402 -26.58 18.34 -48.74
CA ALA A 402 -26.32 17.51 -49.90
C ALA A 402 -27.33 16.35 -49.96
N ALA A 403 -28.35 16.54 -50.72
CA ALA A 403 -29.44 15.58 -50.93
C ALA A 403 -29.36 14.90 -52.28
N ARG A 404 -30.24 13.92 -52.53
CA ARG A 404 -30.30 13.20 -53.80
C ARG A 404 -30.59 14.14 -55.00
N ALA A 405 -31.40 15.17 -54.80
CA ALA A 405 -31.79 16.13 -55.85
C ALA A 405 -30.71 17.16 -56.19
N GLY A 406 -29.63 17.22 -55.43
CA GLY A 406 -28.59 18.23 -55.53
C GLY A 406 -28.26 18.83 -54.18
N LEU A 407 -27.45 19.88 -54.18
CA LEU A 407 -27.16 20.66 -53.02
C LEU A 407 -28.30 21.66 -52.77
N GLN A 408 -29.00 21.58 -51.66
CA GLN A 408 -30.20 22.31 -51.33
C GLN A 408 -29.96 23.28 -50.15
N GLN A 409 -30.29 24.54 -50.31
CA GLN A 409 -30.33 25.52 -49.24
C GLN A 409 -31.67 25.48 -48.53
N LEU A 410 -31.66 25.35 -47.22
CA LEU A 410 -32.85 25.33 -46.38
C LEU A 410 -33.02 26.69 -45.68
N ALA A 411 -34.24 27.12 -45.47
CA ALA A 411 -34.52 28.15 -44.51
C ALA A 411 -34.20 27.70 -43.08
N GLY A 412 -33.51 28.54 -42.30
CA GLY A 412 -33.07 28.17 -40.96
C GLY A 412 -34.21 27.91 -39.98
N GLU A 413 -35.35 28.62 -40.14
CA GLU A 413 -36.46 28.52 -39.18
C GLU A 413 -37.44 27.38 -39.46
N ASP A 414 -37.77 27.13 -40.75
CA ASP A 414 -38.83 26.17 -41.13
C ASP A 414 -38.34 25.00 -41.97
N GLY A 415 -37.07 24.98 -42.37
CA GLY A 415 -36.47 23.88 -43.15
C GLY A 415 -37.00 23.80 -44.58
N ARG A 416 -37.66 24.83 -45.08
CA ARG A 416 -38.15 24.91 -46.47
C ARG A 416 -36.97 25.06 -47.42
N VAL A 417 -37.00 24.35 -48.55
CA VAL A 417 -35.99 24.50 -49.59
C VAL A 417 -36.11 25.89 -50.26
N LEU A 418 -35.07 26.66 -50.13
CA LEU A 418 -34.96 28.01 -50.73
C LEU A 418 -34.39 27.94 -52.15
N ARG A 419 -33.38 27.08 -52.36
CA ARG A 419 -32.63 26.97 -53.60
C ARG A 419 -32.05 25.57 -53.75
N THR A 420 -31.94 25.08 -54.98
CA THR A 420 -31.28 23.81 -55.34
C THR A 420 -30.25 24.05 -56.41
N ILE A 421 -29.03 23.54 -56.17
CA ILE A 421 -27.91 23.50 -57.10
C ILE A 421 -27.72 22.04 -57.57
N ALA A 422 -27.83 21.83 -58.87
CA ALA A 422 -27.59 20.52 -59.47
C ALA A 422 -26.11 20.14 -59.33
N TYR A 423 -25.83 18.86 -59.16
CA TYR A 423 -24.43 18.36 -59.09
C TYR A 423 -23.76 18.45 -60.47
N PRO A 424 -22.39 18.43 -60.49
CA PRO A 424 -21.65 18.52 -61.76
C PRO A 424 -22.13 17.45 -62.74
N SER A 425 -22.40 17.90 -64.01
CA SER A 425 -22.74 17.04 -65.13
C SER A 425 -21.50 16.41 -65.76
N GLY A 426 -21.55 15.12 -66.09
CA GLY A 426 -20.47 14.49 -66.87
C GLY A 426 -19.79 13.24 -66.31
N ALA A 427 -20.15 12.83 -65.14
CA ALA A 427 -19.70 11.52 -64.65
C ALA A 427 -20.91 10.68 -64.21
N ALA A 428 -21.20 9.59 -64.83
CA ALA A 428 -22.31 8.67 -64.48
C ALA A 428 -22.21 8.10 -63.04
N ALA A 429 -21.16 8.51 -62.34
CA ALA A 429 -20.80 8.12 -60.96
C ALA A 429 -20.94 9.27 -59.94
N VAL A 430 -21.20 10.53 -60.30
CA VAL A 430 -21.30 11.64 -59.34
C VAL A 430 -22.65 11.63 -58.64
N LYS A 431 -22.89 10.63 -57.81
CA LYS A 431 -24.19 10.50 -57.10
C LYS A 431 -24.23 11.11 -55.72
N ARG A 432 -23.08 11.44 -55.11
CA ARG A 432 -23.05 11.95 -53.76
C ARG A 432 -21.87 12.94 -53.50
N MET A 433 -22.20 14.08 -52.98
CA MET A 433 -21.24 14.98 -52.38
C MET A 433 -20.94 14.49 -50.97
N ARG A 434 -19.68 14.10 -50.69
CA ARG A 434 -19.27 13.48 -49.45
C ARG A 434 -18.97 14.48 -48.34
N ALA A 435 -18.38 15.59 -48.70
CA ALA A 435 -18.06 16.70 -47.82
C ALA A 435 -18.15 18.00 -48.61
N GLY A 436 -18.42 19.09 -47.94
CA GLY A 436 -18.43 20.40 -48.55
C GLY A 436 -18.26 21.52 -47.54
N VAL A 437 -17.85 22.68 -48.05
CA VAL A 437 -17.67 23.88 -47.26
C VAL A 437 -18.03 25.12 -48.10
N LEU A 438 -18.64 26.09 -47.46
CA LEU A 438 -18.88 27.45 -48.06
C LEU A 438 -17.63 28.29 -47.71
N ALA A 439 -16.97 28.81 -48.74
CA ALA A 439 -15.85 29.73 -48.57
C ALA A 439 -16.32 31.16 -48.33
N PRO A 440 -15.45 32.02 -47.69
CA PRO A 440 -15.81 33.41 -47.41
C PRO A 440 -16.14 34.23 -48.65
N ASP A 441 -15.64 33.86 -49.82
CA ASP A 441 -15.95 34.50 -51.13
C ASP A 441 -17.30 34.07 -51.70
N GLY A 442 -18.07 33.27 -50.97
CA GLY A 442 -19.37 32.74 -51.40
C GLY A 442 -19.29 31.54 -52.33
N SER A 443 -18.10 31.07 -52.73
CA SER A 443 -17.95 29.83 -53.49
C SER A 443 -18.18 28.61 -52.61
N ILE A 444 -18.73 27.51 -53.18
CA ILE A 444 -18.95 26.25 -52.46
C ILE A 444 -17.94 25.23 -53.00
N TRP A 445 -17.18 24.66 -52.09
CA TRP A 445 -16.28 23.59 -52.40
C TRP A 445 -16.90 22.26 -51.99
N GLY A 446 -16.83 21.24 -52.85
CA GLY A 446 -17.41 19.92 -52.61
C GLY A 446 -16.51 18.80 -53.02
N VAL A 447 -16.44 17.75 -52.19
CA VAL A 447 -15.77 16.50 -52.51
C VAL A 447 -16.82 15.52 -53.05
N PHE A 448 -16.64 15.09 -54.28
CA PHE A 448 -17.52 14.12 -54.92
C PHE A 448 -16.83 12.78 -55.06
N SER A 449 -17.48 11.71 -54.57
CA SER A 449 -16.92 10.34 -54.57
C SER A 449 -16.60 9.90 -55.99
N GLY A 450 -15.32 9.50 -56.21
CA GLY A 450 -14.85 9.05 -57.51
C GLY A 450 -14.58 10.13 -58.56
N ALA A 451 -14.95 11.39 -58.29
CA ALA A 451 -14.85 12.51 -59.26
C ALA A 451 -13.85 13.61 -58.81
N GLY A 452 -13.58 13.73 -57.49
CA GLY A 452 -12.64 14.73 -56.99
C GLY A 452 -13.23 15.89 -56.27
N VAL A 453 -12.45 16.97 -56.19
CA VAL A 453 -12.84 18.25 -55.58
C VAL A 453 -13.32 19.23 -56.65
N PHE A 454 -14.48 19.87 -56.40
CA PHE A 454 -15.07 20.84 -57.30
C PHE A 454 -15.37 22.15 -56.56
N GLN A 455 -15.22 23.24 -57.24
CA GLN A 455 -15.64 24.55 -56.81
C GLN A 455 -16.91 24.96 -57.58
N TYR A 456 -17.96 25.38 -56.87
CA TYR A 456 -19.12 26.03 -57.43
C TYR A 456 -18.96 27.54 -57.30
N ARG A 457 -18.86 28.21 -58.44
CA ARG A 457 -18.76 29.67 -58.51
C ARG A 457 -19.47 30.17 -59.77
N ASP A 458 -20.11 31.30 -59.69
CA ASP A 458 -20.81 31.93 -60.83
C ASP A 458 -21.79 31.00 -61.57
N GLY A 459 -22.50 30.14 -60.86
CA GLY A 459 -23.48 29.22 -61.40
C GLY A 459 -22.94 27.92 -61.94
N VAL A 460 -21.65 27.71 -61.93
CA VAL A 460 -21.00 26.54 -62.55
C VAL A 460 -20.07 25.78 -61.59
N TRP A 461 -20.15 24.43 -61.63
CA TRP A 461 -19.20 23.59 -61.00
C TRP A 461 -17.94 23.43 -61.87
N ARG A 462 -16.76 23.76 -61.32
CA ARG A 462 -15.45 23.54 -61.97
C ARG A 462 -14.62 22.59 -61.12
N ARG A 463 -13.99 21.56 -61.74
CA ARG A 463 -13.09 20.65 -61.03
C ARG A 463 -11.76 21.39 -60.76
N GLU A 464 -11.26 21.23 -59.54
CA GLU A 464 -9.93 21.75 -59.19
C GLU A 464 -8.83 20.82 -59.67
N PRO A 465 -8.00 21.26 -60.66
CA PRO A 465 -7.03 20.41 -61.28
C PRO A 465 -5.80 20.09 -60.38
N LEU A 466 -5.50 21.01 -59.43
CA LEU A 466 -4.37 20.84 -58.51
C LEU A 466 -4.66 19.81 -57.40
N LEU A 467 -5.92 19.53 -57.17
CA LEU A 467 -6.31 18.60 -56.14
C LEU A 467 -6.52 17.20 -56.70
N PRO A 468 -5.89 16.15 -56.13
CA PRO A 468 -6.01 14.77 -56.65
C PRO A 468 -7.47 14.34 -56.59
N GLY A 469 -7.96 13.88 -57.73
CA GLY A 469 -9.39 13.62 -57.98
C GLY A 469 -9.77 12.23 -58.40
N GLY A 470 -9.05 11.18 -58.01
CA GLY A 470 -9.43 9.82 -58.38
C GLY A 470 -8.42 8.82 -57.83
N GLY A 471 -8.91 7.68 -57.34
CA GLY A 471 -8.08 6.58 -56.85
C GLY A 471 -7.60 6.77 -55.39
N ALA A 472 -6.29 6.80 -55.15
CA ALA A 472 -5.67 6.62 -53.84
C ALA A 472 -5.80 7.80 -52.82
N LYS A 473 -6.16 9.03 -53.22
CA LYS A 473 -6.21 10.19 -52.35
C LYS A 473 -7.56 10.89 -52.37
N VAL A 474 -8.50 10.40 -51.59
CA VAL A 474 -9.80 11.06 -51.37
C VAL A 474 -9.70 11.89 -50.08
N PRO A 475 -10.01 13.18 -50.11
CA PRO A 475 -10.03 13.99 -48.91
C PRO A 475 -11.01 13.46 -47.84
N LEU A 476 -10.56 13.46 -46.57
CA LEU A 476 -11.37 13.07 -45.40
C LEU A 476 -12.14 14.31 -44.86
N ALA A 477 -11.45 15.42 -44.69
CA ALA A 477 -12.03 16.69 -44.25
C ALA A 477 -11.69 17.82 -45.21
N LEU A 478 -12.57 18.81 -45.21
CA LEU A 478 -12.47 20.02 -46.03
C LEU A 478 -12.77 21.23 -45.14
N LEU A 479 -11.92 22.24 -45.20
CA LEU A 479 -12.11 23.49 -44.46
C LEU A 479 -11.72 24.67 -45.35
N ALA A 480 -12.57 25.70 -45.43
CA ALA A 480 -12.23 27.00 -45.99
C ALA A 480 -12.02 27.96 -44.83
N ASP A 481 -10.83 28.52 -44.68
CA ASP A 481 -10.55 29.46 -43.59
C ASP A 481 -10.92 30.91 -43.93
N ALA A 482 -10.92 31.75 -42.91
CA ALA A 482 -11.29 33.16 -43.03
C ALA A 482 -10.35 33.93 -44.01
N ALA A 483 -9.14 33.44 -44.25
CA ALA A 483 -8.21 34.02 -45.24
C ALA A 483 -8.48 33.52 -46.68
N GLY A 484 -9.49 32.69 -46.89
CA GLY A 484 -9.86 32.12 -48.17
C GLY A 484 -8.98 30.98 -48.64
N ARG A 485 -8.20 30.38 -47.74
CA ARG A 485 -7.39 29.18 -48.05
C ARG A 485 -8.26 27.95 -47.88
N LEU A 486 -8.08 26.99 -48.80
CA LEU A 486 -8.77 25.72 -48.74
C LEU A 486 -7.84 24.65 -48.17
N TRP A 487 -8.24 24.02 -47.07
CA TRP A 487 -7.50 22.96 -46.41
C TRP A 487 -8.18 21.60 -46.62
N LEU A 488 -7.37 20.60 -46.93
CA LEU A 488 -7.84 19.23 -47.15
C LEU A 488 -6.97 18.25 -46.32
N SER A 489 -7.60 17.35 -45.61
CA SER A 489 -6.88 16.25 -45.00
C SER A 489 -7.08 14.96 -45.75
N TYR A 490 -6.12 14.05 -45.63
CA TYR A 490 -6.13 12.75 -46.33
C TYR A 490 -5.95 11.59 -45.38
N ALA A 491 -6.30 10.37 -45.83
CA ALA A 491 -6.24 9.16 -45.04
C ALA A 491 -4.81 8.74 -44.65
N ASP A 492 -3.81 9.21 -45.44
CA ASP A 492 -2.39 8.99 -45.17
C ASP A 492 -1.80 9.90 -44.08
N GLY A 493 -2.65 10.79 -43.50
CA GLY A 493 -2.24 11.73 -42.46
C GLY A 493 -1.65 13.05 -42.98
N SER A 494 -1.60 13.22 -44.29
CA SER A 494 -1.17 14.49 -44.87
C SER A 494 -2.32 15.51 -44.93
N VAL A 495 -1.96 16.79 -44.89
CA VAL A 495 -2.85 17.92 -45.09
C VAL A 495 -2.33 18.72 -46.26
N ALA A 496 -3.23 19.14 -47.12
CA ALA A 496 -2.92 20.06 -48.21
C ALA A 496 -3.64 21.42 -48.00
N MET A 497 -2.99 22.50 -48.31
CA MET A 497 -3.52 23.85 -48.31
C MET A 497 -3.44 24.46 -49.69
N LEU A 498 -4.55 24.83 -50.26
CA LEU A 498 -4.62 25.57 -51.55
C LEU A 498 -4.76 27.05 -51.25
N GLU A 499 -3.77 27.85 -51.62
CA GLU A 499 -3.76 29.30 -51.45
C GLU A 499 -3.37 29.96 -52.76
N ARG A 500 -4.25 30.82 -53.28
CA ARG A 500 -4.03 31.60 -54.49
C ARG A 500 -3.49 30.75 -55.66
N GLY A 501 -4.05 29.57 -55.87
CA GLY A 501 -3.65 28.65 -56.94
C GLY A 501 -2.35 27.91 -56.72
N ARG A 502 -1.78 27.94 -55.50
CA ARG A 502 -0.62 27.14 -55.07
C ARG A 502 -0.99 26.11 -54.06
N LEU A 503 -0.48 24.89 -54.23
CA LEU A 503 -0.76 23.82 -53.31
C LEU A 503 0.46 23.61 -52.39
N HIS A 504 0.22 23.68 -51.10
CA HIS A 504 1.20 23.38 -50.05
C HIS A 504 0.79 22.08 -49.36
N ALA A 505 1.74 21.17 -49.16
CA ALA A 505 1.49 19.91 -48.45
C ALA A 505 2.21 19.91 -47.10
N PHE A 506 1.56 19.34 -46.07
CA PHE A 506 2.05 19.22 -44.71
C PHE A 506 2.02 17.77 -44.33
N GLY A 507 3.11 17.28 -43.74
CA GLY A 507 3.28 15.92 -43.26
C GLY A 507 4.19 15.88 -42.02
N PRO A 508 4.78 14.75 -41.69
CA PRO A 508 5.66 14.61 -40.52
C PRO A 508 6.82 15.59 -40.49
N ALA A 509 7.39 15.94 -41.67
CA ALA A 509 8.46 16.91 -41.76
C ALA A 509 8.04 18.32 -41.30
N GLU A 510 6.80 18.69 -41.55
CA GLU A 510 6.19 19.96 -41.13
C GLU A 510 5.53 19.85 -39.75
N GLY A 511 5.83 18.80 -38.96
CA GLY A 511 5.36 18.58 -37.59
C GLY A 511 3.95 17.98 -37.49
N LEU A 512 3.39 17.46 -38.59
CA LEU A 512 2.06 16.87 -38.64
C LEU A 512 2.14 15.34 -38.65
N ASP A 513 2.29 14.76 -37.47
CA ASP A 513 2.31 13.30 -37.29
C ASP A 513 1.11 12.83 -36.44
N LEU A 514 -0.10 13.01 -36.96
CA LEU A 514 -1.35 12.66 -36.27
C LEU A 514 -2.00 11.36 -36.77
N GLY A 515 -1.40 10.66 -37.72
CA GLY A 515 -2.08 9.56 -38.41
C GLY A 515 -3.23 10.08 -39.26
N LYS A 516 -4.33 9.34 -39.37
CA LYS A 516 -5.51 9.81 -40.11
C LYS A 516 -6.08 11.06 -39.42
N ILE A 517 -6.39 12.07 -40.24
CA ILE A 517 -6.91 13.37 -39.79
C ILE A 517 -8.34 13.55 -40.33
N PRO A 518 -9.37 13.10 -39.59
CA PRO A 518 -10.75 13.20 -40.04
C PRO A 518 -11.35 14.60 -39.85
N MET A 519 -10.69 15.49 -39.08
CA MET A 519 -11.25 16.78 -38.73
C MET A 519 -10.23 17.91 -38.87
N LEU A 520 -10.65 18.99 -39.50
CA LEU A 520 -10.00 20.29 -39.55
C LEU A 520 -11.02 21.37 -39.16
N ILE A 521 -10.65 22.26 -38.27
CA ILE A 521 -11.49 23.43 -37.91
C ILE A 521 -10.65 24.69 -37.92
N GLU A 522 -11.34 25.84 -38.06
CA GLU A 522 -10.78 27.15 -37.82
C GLU A 522 -11.44 27.78 -36.58
N TYR A 523 -10.63 28.43 -35.78
CA TYR A 523 -11.06 29.20 -34.65
C TYR A 523 -10.21 30.48 -34.55
N HIS A 524 -10.81 31.65 -34.76
CA HIS A 524 -10.13 32.96 -34.74
C HIS A 524 -8.85 33.01 -35.59
N GLY A 525 -8.90 32.50 -36.81
CA GLY A 525 -7.80 32.52 -37.79
C GLY A 525 -6.76 31.41 -37.54
N GLN A 526 -6.95 30.57 -36.54
CA GLN A 526 -6.10 29.42 -36.21
C GLN A 526 -6.72 28.14 -36.78
N VAL A 527 -5.93 27.39 -37.54
CA VAL A 527 -6.35 26.08 -38.08
C VAL A 527 -5.87 24.97 -37.18
N TRP A 528 -6.83 24.14 -36.74
CA TRP A 528 -6.62 23.00 -35.84
C TRP A 528 -6.88 21.70 -36.61
N ALA A 529 -6.08 20.70 -36.34
CA ALA A 529 -6.21 19.35 -36.89
C ALA A 529 -6.40 18.34 -35.77
N GLY A 530 -7.44 17.50 -35.87
CA GLY A 530 -7.67 16.37 -34.96
C GLY A 530 -7.43 15.06 -35.68
N GLY A 531 -6.68 14.15 -35.05
CA GLY A 531 -6.29 12.88 -35.66
C GLY A 531 -6.12 11.73 -34.68
N GLN A 532 -5.68 10.60 -35.18
CA GLN A 532 -5.55 9.36 -34.39
C GLN A 532 -4.55 9.50 -33.24
N ARG A 533 -3.47 10.27 -33.41
CA ARG A 533 -2.39 10.42 -32.43
C ARG A 533 -2.39 11.75 -31.71
N GLY A 534 -3.45 12.56 -31.85
CA GLY A 534 -3.53 13.80 -31.11
C GLY A 534 -4.24 14.92 -31.82
N VAL A 535 -4.01 16.13 -31.30
CA VAL A 535 -4.48 17.40 -31.85
C VAL A 535 -3.26 18.26 -32.19
N ALA A 536 -3.27 18.91 -33.34
CA ALA A 536 -2.23 19.84 -33.72
C ALA A 536 -2.80 21.19 -34.16
N LEU A 537 -2.00 22.24 -33.94
CA LEU A 537 -2.27 23.60 -34.32
C LEU A 537 -1.31 24.07 -35.40
N TRP A 538 -1.82 24.70 -36.47
CA TRP A 538 -0.98 25.32 -37.48
C TRP A 538 -0.42 26.68 -37.01
N ARG A 539 0.90 26.83 -37.10
CA ARG A 539 1.65 28.03 -36.68
C ARG A 539 2.31 28.73 -37.89
N GLY A 540 1.54 28.99 -38.94
CA GLY A 540 2.00 29.74 -40.13
C GLY A 540 2.82 28.94 -41.13
N SER A 541 3.77 28.10 -40.72
CA SER A 541 4.60 27.28 -41.60
C SER A 541 4.64 25.81 -41.24
N ARG A 542 4.28 25.47 -40.00
CA ARG A 542 4.30 24.09 -39.47
C ARG A 542 3.17 23.83 -38.50
N PHE A 543 2.86 22.56 -38.32
CA PHE A 543 1.95 22.13 -37.26
C PHE A 543 2.72 21.86 -35.97
N VAL A 544 2.04 22.13 -34.84
CA VAL A 544 2.56 21.85 -33.49
C VAL A 544 1.55 20.97 -32.77
N THR A 545 1.96 19.78 -32.40
CA THR A 545 1.11 18.83 -31.64
C THR A 545 0.98 19.27 -30.20
N LEU A 546 -0.25 19.28 -29.69
CA LEU A 546 -0.60 19.61 -28.31
C LEU A 546 -0.82 18.32 -27.50
N ARG A 547 -0.45 18.33 -26.23
CA ARG A 547 -0.54 17.16 -25.34
C ARG A 547 -1.74 17.31 -24.39
N GLY A 548 -2.43 16.21 -24.15
CA GLY A 548 -3.48 16.10 -23.13
C GLY A 548 -3.02 15.38 -21.88
N GLU A 549 -3.66 15.69 -20.76
CA GLU A 549 -3.55 14.95 -19.50
C GLU A 549 -4.95 14.53 -19.03
N PRO A 550 -5.31 13.23 -19.06
CA PRO A 550 -4.50 12.10 -19.54
C PRO A 550 -4.25 12.15 -21.06
N ALA A 551 -3.18 11.51 -21.53
CA ALA A 551 -2.83 11.50 -22.96
C ALA A 551 -3.95 10.97 -23.84
N SER A 552 -4.71 9.97 -23.36
CA SER A 552 -5.87 9.39 -24.04
C SER A 552 -6.99 10.40 -24.35
N ALA A 553 -7.03 11.52 -23.66
CA ALA A 553 -8.04 12.57 -23.90
C ALA A 553 -7.88 13.26 -25.25
N THR A 554 -6.68 13.27 -25.82
CA THR A 554 -6.38 13.90 -27.11
C THR A 554 -6.10 12.87 -28.22
N GLU A 555 -6.14 11.57 -27.94
CA GLU A 555 -5.91 10.51 -28.91
C GLU A 555 -7.22 10.03 -29.55
N GLY A 556 -7.13 9.53 -30.78
CA GLY A 556 -8.27 8.97 -31.51
C GLY A 556 -9.36 10.00 -31.85
N VAL A 557 -8.98 11.25 -32.05
CA VAL A 557 -9.91 12.37 -32.28
C VAL A 557 -10.57 12.25 -33.65
N VAL A 558 -11.91 12.21 -33.64
CA VAL A 558 -12.73 12.21 -34.86
C VAL A 558 -13.71 13.40 -34.90
N GLY A 559 -13.80 14.14 -33.80
CA GLY A 559 -14.53 15.37 -33.71
C GLY A 559 -13.78 16.36 -32.85
N LEU A 560 -13.71 17.59 -33.27
CA LEU A 560 -12.99 18.68 -32.63
C LEU A 560 -13.82 19.97 -32.75
N LEU A 561 -13.97 20.62 -31.61
CA LEU A 561 -14.74 21.90 -31.52
C LEU A 561 -14.04 22.84 -30.55
N ARG A 562 -13.79 24.04 -30.96
CA ARG A 562 -13.52 25.18 -30.07
C ARG A 562 -14.84 25.87 -29.78
N ALA A 563 -15.31 25.74 -28.55
CA ALA A 563 -16.57 26.37 -28.14
C ALA A 563 -16.42 27.90 -28.01
N ARG A 564 -17.55 28.61 -27.97
CA ARG A 564 -17.59 30.08 -27.86
C ARG A 564 -16.91 30.62 -26.60
N ASP A 565 -16.90 29.85 -25.53
CA ASP A 565 -16.19 30.17 -24.28
C ASP A 565 -14.66 29.94 -24.35
N GLY A 566 -14.16 29.46 -25.49
CA GLY A 566 -12.76 29.13 -25.71
C GLY A 566 -12.33 27.75 -25.20
N SER A 567 -13.21 26.95 -24.64
CA SER A 567 -12.91 25.54 -24.27
C SER A 567 -12.77 24.67 -25.52
N LEU A 568 -12.02 23.58 -25.40
CA LEU A 568 -11.86 22.62 -26.48
C LEU A 568 -12.62 21.33 -26.13
N TRP A 569 -13.47 20.93 -27.05
CA TRP A 569 -14.24 19.68 -26.94
C TRP A 569 -13.83 18.72 -28.03
N LEU A 570 -13.54 17.50 -27.59
CA LEU A 570 -13.07 16.42 -28.46
C LEU A 570 -14.05 15.24 -28.39
N ASN A 571 -14.35 14.67 -29.53
CA ASN A 571 -15.06 13.40 -29.65
C ASN A 571 -14.06 12.36 -30.16
N HIS A 572 -13.82 11.31 -29.37
CA HIS A 572 -12.81 10.30 -29.66
C HIS A 572 -13.32 8.87 -29.41
N GLY A 573 -12.56 7.86 -29.81
CA GLY A 573 -13.01 6.47 -29.82
C GLY A 573 -13.55 5.96 -28.49
N SER A 574 -12.95 6.34 -27.37
CA SER A 574 -13.34 5.91 -26.03
C SER A 574 -14.37 6.83 -25.35
N GLY A 575 -14.66 8.04 -25.89
CA GLY A 575 -15.56 8.98 -25.23
C GLY A 575 -15.52 10.37 -25.81
N ALA A 576 -15.71 11.37 -24.96
CA ALA A 576 -15.51 12.77 -25.23
C ALA A 576 -14.58 13.38 -24.20
N ALA A 577 -13.86 14.43 -24.56
CA ALA A 577 -13.03 15.17 -23.65
C ALA A 577 -13.38 16.67 -23.69
N HIS A 578 -13.39 17.28 -22.52
CA HIS A 578 -13.52 18.72 -22.31
C HIS A 578 -12.21 19.26 -21.73
N ILE A 579 -11.64 20.25 -22.41
CA ILE A 579 -10.43 20.95 -21.99
C ILE A 579 -10.81 22.41 -21.77
N PRO A 580 -10.70 22.92 -20.55
CA PRO A 580 -11.05 24.33 -20.24
C PRO A 580 -10.23 25.32 -21.06
N ALA A 581 -10.81 26.48 -21.35
CA ALA A 581 -10.14 27.54 -22.11
C ALA A 581 -8.76 27.91 -21.53
N ALA A 582 -8.65 28.01 -20.22
CA ALA A 582 -7.39 28.34 -19.54
C ALA A 582 -6.28 27.35 -19.84
N GLU A 583 -6.57 26.03 -19.86
CA GLU A 583 -5.61 24.98 -20.20
C GLU A 583 -5.17 25.05 -21.67
N VAL A 584 -6.12 25.34 -22.55
CA VAL A 584 -5.82 25.56 -23.97
C VAL A 584 -4.93 26.78 -24.16
N ASP A 585 -5.21 27.88 -23.46
CA ASP A 585 -4.41 29.12 -23.55
C ASP A 585 -2.98 28.90 -23.04
N LEU A 586 -2.77 28.05 -22.02
CA LEU A 586 -1.45 27.65 -21.58
C LEU A 586 -0.70 26.87 -22.67
N ALA A 587 -1.36 25.90 -23.30
CA ALA A 587 -0.77 25.11 -24.40
C ALA A 587 -0.53 25.94 -25.65
N LEU A 588 -1.29 27.00 -25.87
CA LEU A 588 -1.06 27.96 -26.95
C LEU A 588 0.22 28.76 -26.72
N ARG A 589 0.59 29.05 -25.48
CA ARG A 589 1.83 29.75 -25.10
C ARG A 589 3.01 28.83 -25.03
N ASP A 590 2.81 27.61 -24.49
CA ASP A 590 3.82 26.58 -24.34
C ASP A 590 3.28 25.23 -24.81
N ALA A 591 3.72 24.79 -25.97
CA ALA A 591 3.31 23.52 -26.57
C ALA A 591 3.73 22.27 -25.77
N ALA A 592 4.66 22.40 -24.81
CA ALA A 592 5.05 21.31 -23.91
C ALA A 592 4.04 21.12 -22.75
N HIS A 593 3.19 22.14 -22.48
CA HIS A 593 2.15 22.05 -21.47
C HIS A 593 1.14 20.95 -21.82
N ALA A 594 0.92 20.01 -20.87
CA ALA A 594 -0.11 18.99 -21.00
C ALA A 594 -1.44 19.55 -20.49
N MET A 595 -2.40 19.69 -21.39
CA MET A 595 -3.72 20.24 -21.11
C MET A 595 -4.53 19.29 -20.24
N ARG A 596 -4.98 19.71 -19.08
CA ARG A 596 -5.88 18.93 -18.23
C ARG A 596 -7.25 18.81 -18.86
N ALA A 597 -7.70 17.56 -19.02
CA ALA A 597 -8.97 17.26 -19.63
C ALA A 597 -9.90 16.52 -18.66
N THR A 598 -11.19 16.86 -18.71
CA THR A 598 -12.27 16.05 -18.15
C THR A 598 -12.77 15.10 -19.22
N SER A 599 -12.67 13.80 -18.98
CA SER A 599 -13.11 12.77 -19.93
C SER A 599 -14.48 12.23 -19.55
N TYR A 600 -15.33 12.05 -20.55
CA TYR A 600 -16.65 11.41 -20.46
C TYR A 600 -16.61 10.14 -21.31
N ASP A 601 -16.98 9.01 -20.71
CA ASP A 601 -16.89 7.70 -21.35
C ASP A 601 -18.18 6.87 -21.19
N ALA A 602 -18.08 5.58 -21.42
CA ALA A 602 -19.20 4.67 -21.28
C ALA A 602 -19.76 4.59 -19.84
N VAL A 603 -18.92 4.82 -18.83
CA VAL A 603 -19.35 4.89 -17.42
C VAL A 603 -20.26 6.09 -17.19
N ASP A 604 -20.03 7.21 -17.90
CA ASP A 604 -20.92 8.37 -17.85
C ASP A 604 -22.14 8.23 -18.75
N GLY A 605 -22.28 7.10 -19.43
CA GLY A 605 -23.38 6.86 -20.34
C GLY A 605 -23.09 7.27 -21.79
N LEU A 606 -21.89 7.72 -22.11
CA LEU A 606 -21.51 8.07 -23.49
C LEU A 606 -21.10 6.82 -24.27
N ASN A 607 -22.06 5.96 -24.55
CA ASN A 607 -21.84 4.65 -25.13
C ASN A 607 -21.67 4.72 -26.67
N GLY A 608 -21.06 3.67 -27.23
CA GLY A 608 -20.97 3.41 -28.67
C GLY A 608 -19.67 3.89 -29.30
N SER A 609 -19.30 3.25 -30.39
CA SER A 609 -18.16 3.64 -31.22
C SER A 609 -18.46 4.88 -32.06
N ILE A 610 -17.44 5.45 -32.66
CA ILE A 610 -17.60 6.56 -33.59
C ILE A 610 -17.34 6.08 -35.00
N GLY A 611 -18.19 6.50 -35.95
CA GLY A 611 -17.95 6.29 -37.37
C GLY A 611 -16.82 7.21 -37.85
N MET A 612 -15.82 6.63 -38.55
CA MET A 612 -14.66 7.38 -39.06
C MET A 612 -14.97 8.32 -40.24
N LEU A 613 -16.20 8.45 -40.63
CA LEU A 613 -16.63 9.15 -41.85
C LEU A 613 -17.48 10.40 -41.62
N HIS A 614 -17.57 10.90 -40.39
CA HIS A 614 -18.41 12.02 -40.04
C HIS A 614 -17.59 13.31 -39.97
N ASN A 615 -17.96 14.32 -40.80
CA ASN A 615 -17.24 15.58 -40.84
C ASN A 615 -17.59 16.50 -39.64
N ARG A 616 -18.74 16.28 -38.97
CA ARG A 616 -19.20 17.10 -37.85
C ARG A 616 -19.83 16.19 -36.79
N SER A 617 -18.99 15.52 -36.01
CA SER A 617 -19.43 14.64 -34.92
C SER A 617 -19.55 15.37 -33.57
N VAL A 618 -19.16 16.64 -33.49
CA VAL A 618 -19.34 17.52 -32.33
C VAL A 618 -19.74 18.92 -32.82
N ALA A 619 -20.72 19.55 -32.16
CA ALA A 619 -21.19 20.88 -32.48
C ALA A 619 -21.74 21.60 -31.24
N GLU A 620 -21.65 22.92 -31.18
CA GLU A 620 -22.22 23.77 -30.15
C GLU A 620 -23.55 24.36 -30.64
N ALA A 621 -24.61 24.17 -29.84
CA ALA A 621 -25.90 24.79 -30.11
C ALA A 621 -25.92 26.26 -29.64
N ASP A 622 -26.91 27.05 -30.09
CA ASP A 622 -27.02 28.45 -29.68
C ASP A 622 -27.29 28.63 -28.18
N ASP A 623 -27.84 27.64 -27.52
CA ASP A 623 -28.05 27.64 -26.07
C ASP A 623 -26.79 27.21 -25.26
N GLY A 624 -25.67 26.99 -25.95
CA GLY A 624 -24.37 26.65 -25.37
C GLY A 624 -24.19 25.17 -25.04
N LYS A 625 -25.15 24.30 -25.35
CA LYS A 625 -24.98 22.85 -25.20
C LYS A 625 -24.08 22.30 -26.29
N ILE A 626 -23.21 21.37 -25.90
CA ILE A 626 -22.30 20.66 -26.81
C ILE A 626 -22.90 19.32 -27.19
N TRP A 627 -23.08 19.09 -28.46
CA TRP A 627 -23.71 17.89 -29.02
C TRP A 627 -22.66 16.95 -29.60
N PHE A 628 -22.86 15.64 -29.43
CA PHE A 628 -21.99 14.59 -29.90
C PHE A 628 -22.76 13.55 -30.68
N SER A 629 -22.23 13.14 -31.81
CA SER A 629 -22.72 12.03 -32.61
C SER A 629 -21.89 10.78 -32.38
N ARG A 630 -22.55 9.69 -32.02
CA ARG A 630 -21.95 8.36 -31.92
C ARG A 630 -22.84 7.34 -32.63
N GLN A 631 -22.30 6.19 -33.01
CA GLN A 631 -23.07 5.17 -33.72
C GLN A 631 -24.26 4.66 -32.93
N SER A 632 -24.19 4.65 -31.60
CA SER A 632 -25.27 4.18 -30.74
C SER A 632 -26.38 5.21 -30.54
N ALA A 633 -26.00 6.49 -30.43
CA ALA A 633 -26.93 7.57 -30.10
C ALA A 633 -26.30 8.94 -30.34
N THR A 634 -27.15 9.95 -30.33
CA THR A 634 -26.78 11.36 -30.23
C THR A 634 -26.87 11.79 -28.77
N PHE A 635 -25.86 12.51 -28.32
CA PHE A 635 -25.76 12.99 -26.95
C PHE A 635 -25.57 14.51 -26.92
N TRP A 636 -25.89 15.11 -25.81
CA TRP A 636 -25.50 16.47 -25.52
C TRP A 636 -25.04 16.66 -24.09
N ILE A 637 -24.14 17.61 -23.86
CA ILE A 637 -23.63 18.04 -22.55
C ILE A 637 -23.90 19.53 -22.41
N ASP A 638 -24.38 19.97 -21.26
CA ASP A 638 -24.44 21.40 -20.90
C ASP A 638 -23.19 21.73 -20.05
N PRO A 639 -22.21 22.47 -20.59
CA PRO A 639 -21.00 22.83 -19.86
C PRO A 639 -21.22 23.63 -18.59
N ARG A 640 -22.38 24.34 -18.51
CA ARG A 640 -22.75 25.19 -17.37
C ARG A 640 -23.29 24.38 -16.19
N GLN A 641 -23.75 23.15 -16.44
CA GLN A 641 -24.21 22.24 -15.39
C GLN A 641 -23.00 21.53 -14.76
N THR A 642 -22.55 22.07 -13.65
CA THR A 642 -21.56 21.41 -12.83
C THR A 642 -22.26 20.37 -11.97
N LEU A 643 -21.97 19.10 -12.14
CA LEU A 643 -22.37 18.06 -11.20
C LEU A 643 -21.67 18.29 -9.88
N ALA A 644 -22.39 18.16 -8.76
CA ALA A 644 -21.78 18.22 -7.45
C ALA A 644 -20.76 17.06 -7.30
N PRO A 645 -19.60 17.30 -6.70
CA PRO A 645 -18.61 16.23 -6.52
C PRO A 645 -19.17 15.11 -5.65
N LEU A 646 -18.86 13.89 -6.03
CA LEU A 646 -19.29 12.70 -5.27
C LEU A 646 -18.69 12.69 -3.86
N PRO A 647 -19.41 12.20 -2.85
CA PRO A 647 -18.90 12.09 -1.50
C PRO A 647 -17.69 11.14 -1.44
N ALA A 648 -16.82 11.31 -0.44
CA ALA A 648 -15.70 10.43 -0.22
C ALA A 648 -16.17 8.99 0.00
N PRO A 649 -15.63 8.00 -0.73
CA PRO A 649 -16.01 6.61 -0.52
C PRO A 649 -15.61 6.14 0.88
N ARG A 650 -16.32 5.16 1.42
CA ARG A 650 -15.95 4.53 2.69
C ARG A 650 -15.30 3.18 2.40
N VAL A 651 -14.07 3.03 2.88
CA VAL A 651 -13.31 1.80 2.69
C VAL A 651 -13.53 0.87 3.87
N GLU A 652 -13.83 -0.38 3.57
CA GLU A 652 -13.90 -1.46 4.54
C GLU A 652 -12.82 -2.51 4.23
N ILE A 653 -12.08 -2.93 5.26
CA ILE A 653 -11.20 -4.10 5.18
C ILE A 653 -12.05 -5.31 5.59
N GLY A 654 -12.38 -6.13 4.62
CA GLY A 654 -13.27 -7.26 4.78
C GLY A 654 -12.56 -8.50 5.34
N ALA A 655 -12.37 -9.51 4.50
CA ALA A 655 -11.72 -10.76 4.88
C ALA A 655 -10.20 -10.67 4.76
N LEU A 656 -9.49 -11.27 5.70
CA LEU A 656 -8.08 -11.58 5.59
C LEU A 656 -7.96 -13.09 5.37
N LEU A 657 -7.18 -13.50 4.36
CA LEU A 657 -6.81 -14.90 4.19
C LEU A 657 -5.34 -15.06 4.58
N ALA A 658 -5.07 -15.99 5.47
CA ALA A 658 -3.73 -16.39 5.87
C ALA A 658 -3.51 -17.85 5.41
N ASP A 659 -2.58 -18.06 4.50
CA ASP A 659 -2.34 -19.37 3.85
C ASP A 659 -3.62 -20.03 3.32
N GLY A 660 -4.49 -19.23 2.67
CA GLY A 660 -5.76 -19.66 2.11
C GLY A 660 -6.89 -19.89 3.13
N ARG A 661 -6.63 -19.71 4.42
CA ARG A 661 -7.65 -19.79 5.46
C ARG A 661 -8.18 -18.41 5.80
N ARG A 662 -9.49 -18.25 5.81
CA ARG A 662 -10.13 -17.01 6.21
C ARG A 662 -9.95 -16.77 7.70
N VAL A 663 -9.49 -15.58 8.02
CA VAL A 663 -9.36 -15.07 9.39
C VAL A 663 -10.15 -13.78 9.47
N ASP A 664 -11.22 -13.77 10.25
CA ASP A 664 -12.02 -12.56 10.44
C ASP A 664 -11.37 -11.72 11.56
N PRO A 665 -11.10 -10.41 11.31
CA PRO A 665 -10.47 -9.55 12.29
C PRO A 665 -11.36 -9.44 13.54
N PRO A 666 -10.84 -9.63 14.74
CA PRO A 666 -11.62 -9.41 15.97
C PRO A 666 -11.98 -7.94 16.12
N ALA A 667 -13.13 -7.64 16.69
CA ALA A 667 -13.64 -6.29 16.84
C ALA A 667 -12.81 -5.38 17.78
N SER A 668 -11.99 -5.96 18.68
CA SER A 668 -11.32 -5.21 19.74
C SER A 668 -9.90 -5.64 20.12
N ALA A 669 -9.41 -6.76 19.62
CA ALA A 669 -8.05 -7.25 19.93
C ALA A 669 -7.18 -7.30 18.66
N GLY A 670 -5.90 -6.96 18.79
CA GLY A 670 -4.96 -7.05 17.68
C GLY A 670 -4.98 -8.46 17.08
N LEU A 671 -5.15 -8.55 15.77
CA LEU A 671 -5.17 -9.79 15.03
C LEU A 671 -3.80 -10.47 15.09
N GLN A 672 -3.78 -11.75 15.49
CA GLN A 672 -2.56 -12.54 15.54
C GLN A 672 -2.62 -13.65 14.49
N LEU A 673 -1.62 -13.66 13.61
CA LEU A 673 -1.43 -14.72 12.63
C LEU A 673 -0.45 -15.76 13.16
N ALA A 674 -0.69 -17.01 12.81
CA ALA A 674 0.13 -18.13 13.27
C ALA A 674 1.59 -17.99 12.82
N ALA A 675 2.47 -18.58 13.60
CA ALA A 675 3.88 -18.65 13.24
C ALA A 675 4.06 -19.42 11.93
N GLY A 676 4.84 -18.85 11.01
CA GLY A 676 5.12 -19.48 9.71
C GLY A 676 4.11 -19.18 8.62
N THR A 677 3.13 -18.29 8.86
CA THR A 677 2.24 -17.78 7.80
C THR A 677 3.06 -17.18 6.66
N ARG A 678 2.86 -17.68 5.44
CA ARG A 678 3.65 -17.28 4.26
C ARG A 678 2.91 -16.38 3.32
N ASP A 679 1.61 -16.61 3.13
CA ASP A 679 0.75 -15.84 2.23
C ASP A 679 -0.35 -15.15 3.03
N VAL A 680 -0.44 -13.83 2.88
CA VAL A 680 -1.47 -13.02 3.52
C VAL A 680 -2.16 -12.19 2.46
N GLN A 681 -3.46 -12.38 2.31
CA GLN A 681 -4.29 -11.66 1.36
C GLN A 681 -5.31 -10.80 2.11
N PHE A 682 -5.31 -9.52 1.80
CA PHE A 682 -6.27 -8.55 2.33
C PHE A 682 -7.32 -8.27 1.27
N HIS A 683 -8.56 -8.64 1.54
CA HIS A 683 -9.70 -8.24 0.75
C HIS A 683 -10.25 -6.95 1.33
N TYR A 684 -10.33 -5.92 0.51
CA TYR A 684 -10.91 -4.63 0.87
C TYR A 684 -11.94 -4.22 -0.17
N ASN A 685 -12.90 -3.43 0.25
CA ASN A 685 -13.95 -2.95 -0.61
C ASN A 685 -14.30 -1.50 -0.26
N ALA A 686 -14.90 -0.80 -1.21
CA ALA A 686 -15.51 0.49 -0.98
C ALA A 686 -16.76 0.60 -1.86
N ALA A 687 -17.80 1.19 -1.31
CA ALA A 687 -19.00 1.46 -2.06
C ALA A 687 -18.85 2.81 -2.79
N SER A 688 -19.13 2.82 -4.09
CA SER A 688 -19.48 3.99 -4.88
C SER A 688 -20.61 3.54 -5.78
N LEU A 689 -21.80 4.00 -5.47
CA LEU A 689 -23.02 3.51 -6.10
C LEU A 689 -23.29 4.14 -7.46
N GLY A 690 -22.71 5.33 -7.71
CA GLY A 690 -22.84 6.05 -8.99
C GLY A 690 -21.82 5.65 -10.05
N THR A 691 -20.54 5.53 -9.67
CA THR A 691 -19.42 5.23 -10.59
C THR A 691 -18.42 4.26 -9.97
N PRO A 692 -18.84 3.03 -9.64
CA PRO A 692 -17.99 2.07 -8.94
C PRO A 692 -16.77 1.63 -9.75
N GLU A 693 -16.84 1.71 -11.08
CA GLU A 693 -15.75 1.38 -12.01
C GLU A 693 -14.59 2.37 -11.93
N ARG A 694 -14.85 3.59 -11.43
CA ARG A 694 -13.84 4.66 -11.28
C ARG A 694 -13.16 4.67 -9.94
N LEU A 695 -13.49 3.75 -9.04
CA LEU A 695 -12.80 3.62 -7.77
C LEU A 695 -11.34 3.23 -7.98
N GLN A 696 -10.45 4.00 -7.38
CA GLN A 696 -9.01 3.76 -7.37
C GLN A 696 -8.55 3.48 -5.96
N PHE A 697 -7.87 2.36 -5.76
CA PHE A 697 -7.35 1.97 -4.46
C PHE A 697 -5.83 2.15 -4.40
N ARG A 698 -5.37 2.59 -3.24
CA ARG A 698 -3.96 2.58 -2.86
C ARG A 698 -3.84 1.90 -1.51
N TYR A 699 -2.85 1.05 -1.35
CA TYR A 699 -2.62 0.36 -0.09
C TYR A 699 -1.14 0.39 0.29
N ARG A 700 -0.87 0.16 1.55
CA ARG A 700 0.46 0.05 2.11
C ARG A 700 0.43 -0.90 3.30
N LEU A 701 1.45 -1.72 3.44
CA LEU A 701 1.71 -2.50 4.64
C LEU A 701 2.82 -1.81 5.43
N ASP A 702 2.44 -1.03 6.44
CA ASP A 702 3.36 -0.39 7.36
C ASP A 702 4.17 -1.46 8.12
N GLY A 703 5.50 -1.30 8.13
CA GLY A 703 6.45 -2.34 8.57
C GLY A 703 7.00 -3.23 7.44
N TYR A 704 6.53 -3.06 6.19
CA TYR A 704 7.00 -3.81 5.02
C TYR A 704 7.22 -2.91 3.80
N ASP A 705 6.20 -2.11 3.41
CA ASP A 705 6.26 -1.21 2.27
C ASP A 705 6.88 0.14 2.63
N THR A 706 7.73 0.67 1.76
CA THR A 706 8.30 2.02 1.89
C THR A 706 7.40 3.10 1.31
N GLN A 707 6.53 2.75 0.34
CA GLN A 707 5.64 3.66 -0.37
C GLN A 707 4.26 3.05 -0.56
N TRP A 708 3.27 3.91 -0.87
CA TRP A 708 1.93 3.49 -1.23
C TRP A 708 1.92 2.74 -2.57
N GLN A 709 1.34 1.56 -2.60
CA GLN A 709 1.14 0.73 -3.78
C GLN A 709 -0.13 1.15 -4.51
N GLN A 710 -0.05 1.40 -5.81
CA GLN A 710 -1.22 1.70 -6.63
C GLN A 710 -1.92 0.40 -7.02
N ALA A 711 -3.13 0.18 -6.53
CA ALA A 711 -3.91 -1.00 -6.86
C ALA A 711 -4.84 -0.78 -8.07
N GLY A 712 -5.11 0.47 -8.46
CA GLY A 712 -6.18 0.76 -9.42
C GLY A 712 -7.52 0.28 -8.89
N GLY A 713 -8.30 -0.41 -9.72
CA GLY A 713 -9.60 -0.98 -9.32
C GLY A 713 -9.51 -2.35 -8.60
N ARG A 714 -8.32 -2.88 -8.33
CA ARG A 714 -8.16 -4.16 -7.64
C ARG A 714 -8.56 -4.04 -6.18
N ARG A 715 -9.30 -5.04 -5.67
CA ARG A 715 -9.84 -5.10 -4.30
C ARG A 715 -9.14 -6.18 -3.46
N LEU A 716 -7.90 -6.48 -3.82
CA LEU A 716 -7.07 -7.49 -3.19
C LEU A 716 -5.62 -7.00 -3.12
N ALA A 717 -5.03 -7.08 -1.95
CA ALA A 717 -3.59 -6.94 -1.74
C ALA A 717 -3.03 -8.27 -1.23
N GLN A 718 -1.93 -8.70 -1.80
CA GLN A 718 -1.28 -9.96 -1.43
C GLN A 718 0.16 -9.72 -1.04
N TYR A 719 0.56 -10.30 0.08
CA TYR A 719 1.92 -10.26 0.61
C TYR A 719 2.39 -11.67 0.88
N THR A 720 3.60 -11.97 0.43
CA THR A 720 4.22 -13.29 0.63
C THR A 720 5.50 -13.16 1.44
N GLY A 721 5.77 -14.15 2.29
CA GLY A 721 7.02 -14.20 3.04
C GLY A 721 7.14 -13.18 4.17
N LEU A 722 6.03 -12.77 4.79
CA LEU A 722 6.06 -11.88 5.94
C LEU A 722 6.81 -12.52 7.11
N GLY A 723 7.81 -11.81 7.62
CA GLY A 723 8.54 -12.23 8.82
C GLY A 723 7.71 -12.05 10.10
N PRO A 724 8.17 -12.61 11.25
CA PRO A 724 7.53 -12.30 12.52
C PRO A 724 7.71 -10.83 12.87
N GLY A 725 6.60 -10.19 13.22
CA GLY A 725 6.59 -8.75 13.47
C GLY A 725 5.19 -8.19 13.66
N SER A 726 5.11 -6.93 13.96
CA SER A 726 3.86 -6.16 14.01
C SER A 726 3.74 -5.35 12.74
N TYR A 727 2.60 -5.46 12.09
CA TYR A 727 2.29 -4.81 10.82
C TYR A 727 0.97 -4.07 10.92
N ARG A 728 0.78 -3.09 10.05
CA ARG A 728 -0.47 -2.38 9.89
C ARG A 728 -0.79 -2.28 8.40
N PHE A 729 -1.83 -2.99 7.98
CA PHE A 729 -2.33 -2.83 6.62
C PHE A 729 -3.17 -1.56 6.53
N GLU A 730 -2.88 -0.70 5.57
CA GLU A 730 -3.54 0.58 5.33
C GLU A 730 -4.06 0.62 3.90
N VAL A 731 -5.28 1.09 3.71
CA VAL A 731 -5.89 1.22 2.39
C VAL A 731 -6.73 2.49 2.30
N ILE A 732 -6.68 3.13 1.14
CA ILE A 732 -7.43 4.33 0.77
C ILE A 732 -8.12 4.06 -0.56
N ALA A 733 -9.36 4.49 -0.70
CA ALA A 733 -10.04 4.56 -2.00
C ALA A 733 -10.24 6.03 -2.41
N ALA A 734 -10.13 6.31 -3.69
CA ALA A 734 -10.54 7.57 -4.29
C ALA A 734 -11.63 7.30 -5.32
N ASN A 735 -12.63 8.17 -5.40
CA ASN A 735 -13.69 8.10 -6.40
C ASN A 735 -13.23 8.72 -7.74
N GLY A 736 -14.11 8.74 -8.74
CA GLY A 736 -13.84 9.29 -10.07
C GLY A 736 -13.50 10.79 -10.08
N ASP A 737 -13.93 11.54 -9.08
CA ASP A 737 -13.63 12.97 -8.90
C ASP A 737 -12.30 13.21 -8.15
N GLY A 738 -11.59 12.15 -7.77
CA GLY A 738 -10.33 12.21 -7.02
C GLY A 738 -10.51 12.43 -5.52
N VAL A 739 -11.75 12.42 -5.00
CA VAL A 739 -12.02 12.58 -3.56
C VAL A 739 -11.64 11.28 -2.84
N ALA A 740 -10.67 11.39 -1.94
CA ALA A 740 -10.14 10.24 -1.21
C ALA A 740 -10.91 9.95 0.09
N SER A 741 -11.00 8.68 0.45
CA SER A 741 -11.50 8.21 1.73
C SER A 741 -10.54 8.54 2.88
N THR A 742 -11.02 8.40 4.10
CA THR A 742 -10.16 8.20 5.26
C THR A 742 -9.38 6.89 5.13
N VAL A 743 -8.21 6.82 5.77
CA VAL A 743 -7.39 5.60 5.78
C VAL A 743 -8.07 4.52 6.60
N ALA A 744 -8.42 3.40 5.99
CA ALA A 744 -8.82 2.21 6.73
C ALA A 744 -7.57 1.43 7.16
N GLN A 745 -7.52 1.02 8.42
CA GLN A 745 -6.34 0.40 9.02
C GLN A 745 -6.69 -0.94 9.68
N LEU A 746 -5.82 -1.93 9.49
CA LEU A 746 -5.91 -3.22 10.18
C LEU A 746 -4.54 -3.57 10.78
N PRO A 747 -4.35 -3.36 12.10
CA PRO A 747 -3.13 -3.81 12.77
C PRO A 747 -3.18 -5.33 12.97
N PHE A 748 -2.07 -6.00 12.70
CA PHE A 748 -1.91 -7.44 12.96
C PHE A 748 -0.47 -7.78 13.32
N ARG A 749 -0.30 -8.94 13.93
CA ARG A 749 1.01 -9.44 14.33
C ARG A 749 1.21 -10.86 13.82
N VAL A 750 2.33 -11.10 13.15
CA VAL A 750 2.78 -12.46 12.81
C VAL A 750 3.63 -12.99 13.95
N LEU A 751 3.20 -14.10 14.54
CA LEU A 751 3.92 -14.70 15.66
C LEU A 751 5.22 -15.37 15.18
N PRO A 752 6.32 -15.26 15.95
CA PRO A 752 7.54 -15.96 15.61
C PRO A 752 7.37 -17.47 15.79
N ALA A 753 7.90 -18.27 14.87
CA ALA A 753 8.06 -19.68 15.08
C ALA A 753 9.05 -19.93 16.24
N PHE A 754 8.92 -21.05 16.95
CA PHE A 754 9.76 -21.35 18.12
C PHE A 754 11.25 -21.19 17.83
N TYR A 755 11.70 -21.57 16.62
CA TYR A 755 13.10 -21.44 16.18
C TYR A 755 13.52 -20.00 15.84
N GLN A 756 12.59 -19.09 15.68
CA GLN A 756 12.82 -17.66 15.41
C GLN A 756 12.86 -16.82 16.69
N THR A 757 12.46 -17.40 17.82
CA THR A 757 12.44 -16.73 19.12
C THR A 757 13.86 -16.51 19.64
N TRP A 758 14.05 -15.43 20.40
CA TRP A 758 15.35 -15.08 20.94
C TRP A 758 15.89 -16.18 21.89
N TRP A 759 15.02 -16.82 22.69
CA TRP A 759 15.41 -17.85 23.60
C TRP A 759 15.92 -19.11 22.87
N PHE A 760 15.27 -19.50 21.77
CA PHE A 760 15.72 -20.66 20.97
C PHE A 760 17.05 -20.36 20.26
N ARG A 761 17.19 -19.15 19.69
CA ARG A 761 18.46 -18.72 19.09
C ARG A 761 19.58 -18.66 20.13
N SER A 762 19.27 -18.21 21.35
CA SER A 762 20.21 -18.24 22.48
C SER A 762 20.53 -19.64 22.91
N LEU A 763 19.56 -20.54 22.91
CA LEU A 763 19.78 -21.98 23.21
C LEU A 763 20.70 -22.61 22.14
N CYS A 764 20.45 -22.35 20.86
CA CYS A 764 21.33 -22.85 19.80
C CYS A 764 22.74 -22.28 19.91
N ALA A 765 22.89 -21.00 20.22
CA ALA A 765 24.17 -20.35 20.43
C ALA A 765 24.90 -20.98 21.66
N ALA A 766 24.17 -21.19 22.76
CA ALA A 766 24.71 -21.85 23.94
C ALA A 766 25.11 -23.30 23.65
N ALA A 767 24.30 -24.04 22.89
CA ALA A 767 24.63 -25.41 22.46
C ALA A 767 25.89 -25.43 21.57
N LEU A 768 26.00 -24.47 20.65
CA LEU A 768 27.17 -24.32 19.79
C LEU A 768 28.44 -24.01 20.63
N LEU A 769 28.32 -23.08 21.57
CA LEU A 769 29.40 -22.73 22.49
C LEU A 769 29.81 -23.94 23.36
N ALA A 770 28.82 -24.67 23.87
CA ALA A 770 29.07 -25.90 24.65
C ALA A 770 29.76 -26.97 23.80
N ALA A 771 29.32 -27.17 22.57
CA ALA A 771 29.94 -28.09 21.63
C ALA A 771 31.38 -27.66 21.29
N THR A 772 31.58 -26.37 21.00
CA THR A 772 32.92 -25.83 20.75
C THR A 772 33.82 -25.97 21.97
N TYR A 773 33.30 -25.71 23.17
CA TYR A 773 34.01 -25.93 24.43
C TYR A 773 34.34 -27.40 24.63
N GLY A 774 33.40 -28.30 24.37
CA GLY A 774 33.61 -29.72 24.42
C GLY A 774 34.72 -30.19 23.48
N VAL A 775 34.70 -29.75 22.25
CA VAL A 775 35.74 -30.02 21.24
C VAL A 775 37.11 -29.46 21.67
N CYS A 776 37.12 -28.23 22.17
CA CYS A 776 38.34 -27.62 22.69
C CYS A 776 38.89 -28.42 23.90
N ARG A 777 38.03 -28.78 24.85
CA ARG A 777 38.39 -29.62 26.02
C ARG A 777 38.91 -30.96 25.59
N TRP A 778 38.26 -31.60 24.64
CA TRP A 778 38.69 -32.89 24.10
C TRP A 778 40.04 -32.76 23.38
N ARG A 779 40.22 -31.74 22.55
CA ARG A 779 41.50 -31.46 21.90
C ARG A 779 42.62 -31.14 22.90
N LEU A 780 42.31 -30.29 23.89
CA LEU A 780 43.27 -30.00 24.99
C LEU A 780 43.66 -31.26 25.78
N GLY A 781 42.66 -32.10 26.06
CA GLY A 781 42.90 -33.41 26.68
C GLY A 781 43.82 -34.31 25.85
N GLN A 782 43.59 -34.40 24.55
CA GLN A 782 44.49 -35.16 23.65
C GLN A 782 45.90 -34.54 23.59
N HIS A 783 46.00 -33.20 23.54
CA HIS A 783 47.31 -32.52 23.57
C HIS A 783 48.05 -32.78 24.90
N ALA A 784 47.34 -32.70 26.03
CA ALA A 784 47.90 -32.98 27.33
C ALA A 784 48.40 -34.44 27.45
N ALA A 785 47.58 -35.41 27.00
CA ALA A 785 47.96 -36.81 26.98
C ALA A 785 49.18 -37.09 26.07
N ARG A 786 49.25 -36.44 24.91
CA ARG A 786 50.43 -36.54 24.01
C ARG A 786 51.67 -35.89 24.60
N LEU A 787 51.55 -34.78 25.32
CA LEU A 787 52.64 -34.15 26.03
C LEU A 787 53.12 -35.00 27.19
N GLN A 788 52.21 -35.60 27.95
CA GLN A 788 52.52 -36.50 29.07
C GLN A 788 53.25 -37.73 28.58
N ALA A 789 52.77 -38.42 27.55
CA ALA A 789 53.42 -39.51 26.89
C ALA A 789 54.83 -39.18 26.36
N ARG A 790 55.01 -37.96 25.84
CA ARG A 790 56.32 -37.48 25.40
C ARG A 790 57.28 -37.23 26.58
N MET A 791 56.78 -36.69 27.69
CA MET A 791 57.56 -36.44 28.87
C MET A 791 57.98 -37.74 29.53
N GLU A 792 57.08 -38.72 29.63
CA GLU A 792 57.39 -40.08 30.16
C GLU A 792 58.41 -40.83 29.30
N ALA A 793 58.27 -40.72 27.96
CA ALA A 793 59.27 -41.28 27.05
C ALA A 793 60.65 -40.62 27.18
N GLN A 794 60.70 -39.27 27.36
CA GLN A 794 61.96 -38.56 27.60
C GLN A 794 62.57 -38.93 28.96
N GLN A 795 61.76 -39.16 29.96
CA GLN A 795 62.24 -39.55 31.28
C GLN A 795 62.79 -40.98 31.28
N ALA A 796 62.09 -41.90 30.65
CA ALA A 796 62.53 -43.25 30.44
C ALA A 796 63.84 -43.35 29.66
N GLU A 797 63.99 -42.47 28.61
CA GLU A 797 65.21 -42.40 27.79
C GLU A 797 66.42 -41.87 28.63
N ARG A 798 66.15 -40.82 29.45
CA ARG A 798 67.20 -40.33 30.38
C ARG A 798 67.61 -41.31 31.38
N GLU A 799 66.70 -42.13 31.94
CA GLU A 799 67.04 -43.24 32.91
C GLU A 799 67.74 -44.39 32.21
N ARG A 800 67.44 -44.65 30.94
CA ARG A 800 68.15 -45.68 30.15
C ARG A 800 69.57 -45.23 29.87
N ILE A 801 69.81 -44.01 29.42
CA ILE A 801 71.13 -43.45 29.15
C ILE A 801 71.96 -43.37 30.42
N ALA A 802 71.37 -43.00 31.58
CA ALA A 802 72.07 -42.93 32.84
C ALA A 802 72.54 -44.35 33.35
N ARG A 803 71.76 -45.39 33.05
CA ARG A 803 72.13 -46.76 33.33
C ARG A 803 73.26 -47.32 32.42
N GLU A 804 73.11 -47.07 31.10
CA GLU A 804 74.11 -47.49 30.12
C GLU A 804 75.44 -46.77 30.31
N LEU A 805 75.48 -45.51 30.75
CA LEU A 805 76.72 -44.82 31.13
C LEU A 805 77.35 -45.38 32.42
N HIS A 806 76.50 -45.73 33.38
CA HIS A 806 76.99 -46.25 34.60
C HIS A 806 77.61 -47.70 34.44
N ASP A 807 76.98 -48.57 33.72
CA ASP A 807 77.34 -49.92 33.57
C ASP A 807 78.49 -50.13 32.56
N THR A 808 78.59 -49.29 31.51
CA THR A 808 79.56 -49.56 30.44
C THR A 808 80.88 -48.77 30.62
N LEU A 809 80.74 -47.48 31.01
CA LEU A 809 81.93 -46.62 31.14
C LEU A 809 82.59 -46.66 32.50
N LEU A 810 81.81 -46.59 33.59
CA LEU A 810 82.43 -46.59 34.93
C LEU A 810 82.97 -47.92 35.40
N GLN A 811 82.29 -49.00 35.08
CA GLN A 811 82.78 -50.34 35.44
C GLN A 811 83.93 -50.74 34.53
N GLY A 812 83.89 -50.40 33.24
CA GLY A 812 84.97 -50.69 32.31
C GLY A 812 86.24 -49.94 32.61
N THR A 813 86.20 -48.74 33.03
CA THR A 813 87.32 -47.88 33.37
C THR A 813 87.90 -48.28 34.76
N GLN A 814 87.05 -48.71 35.69
CA GLN A 814 87.48 -49.21 37.02
C GLN A 814 88.26 -50.57 36.87
N ALA A 815 87.85 -51.46 36.02
CA ALA A 815 88.51 -52.68 35.69
C ALA A 815 89.85 -52.38 35.03
N MET A 816 90.00 -51.39 34.21
CA MET A 816 91.22 -51.03 33.51
C MET A 816 92.25 -50.44 34.50
N ILE A 817 91.83 -49.56 35.43
CA ILE A 817 92.65 -49.04 36.52
C ILE A 817 93.20 -50.17 37.38
N LEU A 818 92.39 -51.10 37.78
CA LEU A 818 92.80 -52.28 38.52
C LEU A 818 93.80 -53.15 37.77
N HIS A 819 93.62 -53.37 36.46
CA HIS A 819 94.63 -54.09 35.67
C HIS A 819 95.95 -53.33 35.60
N PHE A 820 95.93 -52.00 35.36
CA PHE A 820 97.19 -51.25 35.37
C PHE A 820 97.85 -51.13 36.73
N HIS A 821 97.02 -51.11 37.80
CA HIS A 821 97.56 -51.18 39.21
C HIS A 821 98.24 -52.50 39.44
N ASN A 822 97.68 -53.60 39.08
CA ASN A 822 98.27 -54.94 39.18
C ASN A 822 99.52 -55.10 38.33
N ALA A 823 99.55 -54.45 37.13
CA ALA A 823 100.76 -54.48 36.28
C ALA A 823 101.87 -53.60 36.85
N SER A 824 101.52 -52.49 37.55
CA SER A 824 102.54 -51.67 38.25
C SER A 824 103.24 -52.39 39.45
N MET A 825 102.60 -53.42 40.09
CA MET A 825 103.13 -54.15 41.13
C MET A 825 104.20 -55.28 40.70
N ALA A 826 104.21 -55.56 39.38
CA ALA A 826 105.13 -56.41 38.72
C ALA A 826 106.48 -55.80 38.36
N ILE A 827 106.61 -54.47 38.55
CA ILE A 827 107.80 -53.68 38.24
C ILE A 827 108.58 -53.46 39.55
N ALA A 828 109.89 -53.57 39.50
CA ALA A 828 110.76 -53.44 40.66
C ALA A 828 110.57 -52.08 41.39
N GLU A 829 110.73 -52.10 42.71
CA GLU A 829 110.38 -50.99 43.58
C GLU A 829 111.17 -49.71 43.31
N ASP A 830 112.36 -49.82 42.74
CA ASP A 830 113.28 -48.70 42.43
C ASP A 830 113.15 -48.21 40.96
N ASP A 831 112.25 -48.72 40.14
CA ASP A 831 112.11 -48.34 38.74
C ASP A 831 111.34 -47.03 38.64
N PRO A 832 111.80 -45.96 37.96
CA PRO A 832 111.12 -44.74 37.85
C PRO A 832 109.80 -44.79 37.01
N ALA A 833 109.67 -45.87 36.23
CA ALA A 833 108.46 -46.19 35.50
C ALA A 833 107.31 -46.63 36.46
N ARG A 834 107.55 -47.24 37.58
CA ARG A 834 106.53 -47.60 38.56
C ARG A 834 105.92 -46.34 39.23
N ALA A 835 106.74 -45.36 39.55
CA ALA A 835 106.30 -44.12 40.15
C ALA A 835 105.50 -43.26 39.16
N ALA A 836 105.82 -43.29 37.87
CA ALA A 836 105.10 -42.66 36.81
C ALA A 836 103.72 -43.28 36.57
N MET A 837 103.67 -44.60 36.61
CA MET A 837 102.36 -45.33 36.40
C MET A 837 101.43 -45.21 37.61
N LEU A 838 101.96 -45.16 38.84
CA LEU A 838 101.13 -44.93 40.02
C LEU A 838 100.55 -43.44 40.04
N ARG A 839 101.33 -42.47 39.57
CA ARG A 839 100.76 -41.07 39.43
C ARG A 839 99.67 -40.97 38.33
N ALA A 840 99.84 -41.75 37.22
CA ALA A 840 98.87 -41.79 36.18
C ALA A 840 97.58 -42.48 36.62
N LEU A 841 97.67 -43.48 37.48
CA LEU A 841 96.58 -44.19 38.12
C LEU A 841 95.82 -43.32 39.10
N ASP A 842 96.55 -42.54 39.88
CA ASP A 842 95.93 -41.60 40.84
C ASP A 842 95.17 -40.43 40.12
N ASP A 843 95.74 -39.99 39.02
CA ASP A 843 95.01 -38.99 38.08
C ASP A 843 93.77 -39.61 37.43
N ALA A 844 93.83 -40.86 37.02
CA ALA A 844 92.69 -41.60 36.45
C ALA A 844 91.58 -41.83 37.47
N ASP A 845 91.90 -42.12 38.69
CA ASP A 845 90.95 -42.38 39.80
C ASP A 845 90.27 -41.05 40.22
N ARG A 846 90.96 -39.88 40.12
CA ARG A 846 90.45 -38.63 40.37
C ARG A 846 89.45 -38.18 39.24
N MET A 847 89.77 -38.43 37.96
CA MET A 847 88.90 -38.21 36.87
C MET A 847 87.57 -39.04 36.92
N LEU A 848 87.69 -40.28 37.41
CA LEU A 848 86.55 -41.15 37.65
C LEU A 848 85.65 -40.59 38.77
N GLY A 849 86.24 -39.99 39.79
CA GLY A 849 85.51 -39.36 40.88
C GLY A 849 84.67 -38.20 40.38
N GLU A 850 85.25 -37.31 39.53
CA GLU A 850 84.58 -36.19 38.92
C GLU A 850 83.45 -36.61 37.91
N GLY A 851 83.69 -37.77 37.22
CA GLY A 851 82.65 -38.30 36.34
C GLY A 851 81.44 -38.88 37.09
N ARG A 852 81.69 -39.45 38.29
CA ARG A 852 80.64 -40.03 39.16
C ARG A 852 79.79 -38.94 39.75
N ASP A 853 80.36 -37.76 40.10
CA ASP A 853 79.68 -36.67 40.67
C ASP A 853 78.75 -35.95 39.56
N HIS A 854 79.21 -35.95 38.31
CA HIS A 854 78.35 -35.43 37.17
C HIS A 854 77.15 -36.30 36.88
N VAL A 855 77.23 -37.58 37.03
CA VAL A 855 76.10 -38.51 36.85
C VAL A 855 75.13 -38.48 38.07
N HIS A 856 75.63 -38.15 39.25
CA HIS A 856 74.80 -37.98 40.45
C HIS A 856 73.99 -36.66 40.38
N ASP A 857 74.56 -35.57 39.80
CA ASP A 857 73.87 -34.34 39.57
C ASP A 857 72.68 -34.46 38.60
N LEU A 858 72.64 -35.40 37.72
CA LEU A 858 71.56 -35.72 36.85
C LEU A 858 70.35 -36.38 37.58
N ARG A 859 70.46 -36.77 38.83
CA ARG A 859 69.39 -37.40 39.62
C ARG A 859 68.76 -36.56 40.70
N ALA A 860 69.29 -35.36 41.00
CA ALA A 860 68.79 -34.46 42.06
C ALA A 860 67.62 -33.64 41.54
N GLY A 861 66.37 -34.06 41.72
CA GLY A 861 65.14 -33.35 41.50
C GLY A 861 64.66 -32.54 42.69
N ASP A 862 64.05 -31.37 42.40
CA ASP A 862 63.09 -30.51 43.13
C ASP A 862 63.37 -30.01 44.56
N ASP A 863 64.33 -30.42 45.34
CA ASP A 863 64.55 -29.92 46.72
C ASP A 863 65.64 -28.80 46.86
N ALA A 864 66.26 -28.41 45.76
CA ALA A 864 67.39 -27.44 45.72
C ALA A 864 67.01 -26.00 46.04
N GLY A 865 65.72 -25.65 45.78
CA GLY A 865 65.23 -24.28 45.94
C GLY A 865 65.10 -23.78 47.38
N ALA A 866 64.96 -24.69 48.32
CA ALA A 866 64.73 -24.33 49.73
C ALA A 866 66.02 -24.36 50.59
N ARG A 867 67.13 -25.07 50.17
CA ARG A 867 68.31 -25.34 51.00
C ARG A 867 69.63 -24.74 50.51
N TRP A 868 69.61 -23.98 49.43
CA TRP A 868 70.84 -23.51 48.76
C TRP A 868 71.67 -22.54 49.64
N SER A 869 71.06 -21.68 50.45
CA SER A 869 71.80 -20.75 51.33
C SER A 869 72.47 -21.45 52.47
N ALA A 870 71.82 -22.50 53.05
CA ALA A 870 72.38 -23.33 54.06
C ALA A 870 73.59 -24.19 53.54
N ILE A 871 73.47 -24.61 52.24
CA ILE A 871 74.55 -25.36 51.60
C ILE A 871 75.73 -24.40 51.34
N LEU A 872 75.48 -23.22 50.89
CA LEU A 872 76.50 -22.18 50.66
C LEU A 872 77.24 -21.81 51.96
N ARG A 873 76.50 -21.65 53.06
CA ARG A 873 77.05 -21.38 54.37
C ARG A 873 78.00 -22.50 54.83
N ARG A 874 77.58 -23.76 54.78
CA ARG A 874 78.41 -24.88 55.08
C ARG A 874 79.66 -24.96 54.23
N GLU A 875 79.59 -24.71 52.97
CA GLU A 875 80.72 -24.65 52.05
C GLU A 875 81.72 -23.58 52.48
N GLY A 876 81.21 -22.36 52.83
CA GLY A 876 82.05 -21.26 53.34
C GLY A 876 82.70 -21.63 54.67
N GLU A 877 81.97 -22.24 55.62
CA GLU A 877 82.48 -22.72 56.89
C GLU A 877 83.57 -23.79 56.69
N ARG A 878 83.35 -24.71 55.74
CA ARG A 878 84.33 -25.77 55.37
C ARG A 878 85.61 -25.16 54.78
N LEU A 879 85.45 -24.16 53.85
CA LEU A 879 86.64 -23.51 53.28
C LEU A 879 87.40 -22.67 54.30
N ALA A 880 86.72 -22.07 55.24
CA ALA A 880 87.29 -21.29 56.33
C ALA A 880 88.12 -22.24 57.25
N ALA A 881 87.58 -23.37 57.61
CA ALA A 881 88.35 -24.34 58.41
C ALA A 881 89.55 -24.92 57.67
N GLN A 882 89.48 -25.07 56.37
CA GLN A 882 90.52 -25.59 55.50
C GLN A 882 91.71 -24.61 55.28
N HIS A 883 91.40 -23.31 55.24
CA HIS A 883 92.35 -22.25 54.95
C HIS A 883 92.75 -21.42 56.18
N GLY A 884 92.11 -21.56 57.32
CA GLY A 884 92.38 -20.80 58.54
C GLY A 884 91.95 -19.36 58.47
N ILE A 885 90.93 -19.07 57.68
CA ILE A 885 90.51 -17.69 57.45
C ILE A 885 89.13 -17.52 58.15
N VAL A 886 88.91 -16.33 58.74
CA VAL A 886 87.67 -15.96 59.41
C VAL A 886 86.51 -15.86 58.37
N PHE A 887 85.45 -16.67 58.50
CA PHE A 887 84.26 -16.58 57.63
C PHE A 887 83.12 -15.95 58.40
N ARG A 888 82.46 -14.97 57.79
CA ARG A 888 81.23 -14.36 58.30
C ARG A 888 80.10 -14.53 57.31
N TYR A 889 79.01 -15.01 57.81
CA TYR A 889 77.78 -15.18 56.95
C TYR A 889 76.64 -14.45 57.58
N ALA A 890 75.92 -13.62 56.77
CA ALA A 890 74.73 -12.87 57.19
C ALA A 890 73.60 -13.05 56.20
N GLU A 891 72.35 -13.18 56.63
CA GLU A 891 71.15 -13.16 55.87
C GLU A 891 70.28 -12.02 56.36
N GLU A 892 69.85 -11.15 55.45
CA GLU A 892 69.00 -9.96 55.71
C GLU A 892 67.66 -10.10 54.92
N GLY A 893 66.53 -9.90 55.58
CA GLY A 893 65.21 -9.99 55.04
C GLY A 893 64.57 -11.36 55.24
N GLU A 894 63.32 -11.51 54.79
CA GLU A 894 62.57 -12.76 54.94
C GLU A 894 62.98 -13.76 53.85
N ALA A 895 63.51 -14.90 54.27
CA ALA A 895 63.99 -15.89 53.35
C ALA A 895 62.85 -16.46 52.52
N ARG A 896 62.95 -16.36 51.21
CA ARG A 896 61.95 -16.83 50.22
C ARG A 896 62.53 -17.97 49.42
N MET A 897 61.65 -18.97 49.13
CA MET A 897 62.00 -20.07 48.29
C MET A 897 62.36 -19.62 46.89
N LEU A 898 63.53 -19.94 46.41
CA LEU A 898 63.96 -19.67 45.06
C LEU A 898 63.42 -20.65 44.06
N HIS A 899 63.25 -20.26 42.81
CA HIS A 899 63.05 -21.20 41.71
C HIS A 899 64.27 -22.13 41.64
N ALA A 900 64.04 -23.46 41.56
CA ALA A 900 65.11 -24.45 41.61
C ALA A 900 66.33 -24.18 40.72
N ARG A 901 66.02 -23.71 39.47
CA ARG A 901 67.06 -23.32 38.52
C ARG A 901 67.81 -22.05 38.95
N ALA A 902 67.10 -21.08 39.54
CA ALA A 902 67.75 -19.88 40.08
C ALA A 902 68.62 -20.19 41.28
N ALA A 903 68.19 -21.04 42.21
CA ALA A 903 68.96 -21.50 43.38
C ALA A 903 70.24 -22.22 42.94
N HIS A 904 70.17 -23.07 41.94
CA HIS A 904 71.30 -23.75 41.39
C HIS A 904 72.36 -22.79 40.80
N GLU A 905 71.96 -21.89 39.96
CA GLU A 905 72.91 -21.00 39.33
C GLU A 905 73.43 -19.93 40.29
N ILE A 906 72.67 -19.45 41.26
CA ILE A 906 73.10 -18.59 42.33
C ILE A 906 74.17 -19.29 43.21
N TYR A 907 73.90 -20.54 43.61
CA TYR A 907 74.84 -21.38 44.36
C TYR A 907 76.17 -21.59 43.63
N ARG A 908 76.11 -21.96 42.33
CA ARG A 908 77.31 -22.14 41.50
C ARG A 908 78.14 -20.83 41.37
N ILE A 909 77.53 -19.69 41.21
CA ILE A 909 78.20 -18.41 41.18
C ILE A 909 78.78 -18.03 42.54
N ALA A 910 78.04 -18.34 43.62
CA ALA A 910 78.50 -18.08 45.00
C ALA A 910 79.64 -18.98 45.40
N SER A 911 79.56 -20.27 45.11
CA SER A 911 80.63 -21.24 45.43
C SER A 911 81.94 -20.91 44.71
N GLU A 912 81.88 -20.49 43.47
CA GLU A 912 83.02 -20.04 42.70
C GLU A 912 83.57 -18.70 43.22
N ALA A 913 82.77 -17.75 43.64
CA ALA A 913 83.17 -16.51 44.27
C ALA A 913 83.88 -16.76 45.63
N LEU A 914 83.29 -17.69 46.43
CA LEU A 914 83.90 -18.18 47.70
C LEU A 914 85.24 -18.83 47.46
N ARG A 915 85.32 -19.80 46.55
CA ARG A 915 86.56 -20.47 46.22
C ARG A 915 87.67 -19.47 45.81
N ASN A 916 87.31 -18.46 44.98
CA ASN A 916 88.26 -17.43 44.61
C ASN A 916 88.70 -16.60 45.78
N ALA A 917 87.84 -16.26 46.76
CA ALA A 917 88.21 -15.52 47.98
C ALA A 917 89.11 -16.28 48.88
N PHE A 918 88.80 -17.60 49.06
CA PHE A 918 89.62 -18.41 49.97
C PHE A 918 91.02 -18.82 49.39
N GLN A 919 91.05 -19.15 48.07
CA GLN A 919 92.25 -19.62 47.44
C GLN A 919 93.21 -18.54 46.88
N HIS A 920 92.65 -17.45 46.42
CA HIS A 920 93.41 -16.50 45.65
C HIS A 920 93.53 -15.09 46.30
N ALA A 921 92.69 -14.75 47.25
CA ALA A 921 92.61 -13.35 47.79
C ALA A 921 93.69 -13.09 48.86
N ARG A 922 94.23 -14.10 49.49
CA ARG A 922 95.08 -14.04 50.70
C ARG A 922 94.42 -13.15 51.78
N ALA A 923 93.10 -13.30 51.95
CA ALA A 923 92.30 -12.61 52.92
C ALA A 923 92.41 -13.09 54.30
N GLN A 924 92.15 -12.32 55.30
CA GLN A 924 92.03 -12.69 56.70
C GLN A 924 90.53 -12.92 57.03
N VAL A 925 89.69 -12.23 56.39
CA VAL A 925 88.22 -12.36 56.60
C VAL A 925 87.50 -12.42 55.23
N VAL A 926 86.55 -13.41 55.07
CA VAL A 926 85.68 -13.56 54.00
C VAL A 926 84.21 -13.46 54.52
N GLU A 927 83.53 -12.47 53.98
CA GLU A 927 82.09 -12.13 54.31
C GLU A 927 81.15 -12.50 53.20
N VAL A 928 80.05 -13.14 53.53
CA VAL A 928 78.92 -13.36 52.60
C VAL A 928 77.68 -12.80 53.19
N ALA A 929 77.01 -11.98 52.44
CA ALA A 929 75.74 -11.42 52.81
C ALA A 929 74.71 -11.74 51.75
N VAL A 930 73.57 -12.31 52.13
CA VAL A 930 72.42 -12.63 51.32
C VAL A 930 71.28 -11.71 51.73
N ARG A 931 70.77 -10.88 50.78
CA ARG A 931 69.70 -9.94 51.05
C ARG A 931 68.44 -10.30 50.23
N TYR A 932 67.34 -10.57 50.92
CA TYR A 932 66.04 -10.79 50.31
C TYR A 932 65.22 -9.50 50.29
N ALA A 933 64.97 -8.95 49.11
CA ALA A 933 64.25 -7.70 48.96
C ALA A 933 63.03 -7.86 48.01
N CYS A 934 62.07 -6.96 48.05
CA CYS A 934 60.89 -6.99 47.14
C CYS A 934 61.30 -6.95 45.66
N GLY A 935 62.43 -6.34 45.31
CA GLY A 935 62.94 -6.27 43.93
C GLY A 935 63.74 -7.47 43.45
N GLY A 936 64.01 -8.48 44.34
CA GLY A 936 64.82 -9.65 44.01
C GLY A 936 65.77 -10.05 45.12
N ILE A 937 66.72 -10.91 44.82
CA ILE A 937 67.76 -11.35 45.76
C ILE A 937 69.11 -10.73 45.39
N GLU A 938 69.85 -10.27 46.39
CA GLU A 938 71.21 -9.80 46.25
C GLU A 938 72.15 -10.64 47.12
N LEU A 939 73.18 -11.16 46.49
CA LEU A 939 74.26 -11.89 47.13
C LEU A 939 75.53 -11.06 47.04
N LEU A 940 76.18 -10.88 48.15
CA LEU A 940 77.47 -10.23 48.25
C LEU A 940 78.53 -11.22 48.85
N VAL A 941 79.69 -11.34 48.22
CA VAL A 941 80.83 -12.09 48.70
C VAL A 941 81.96 -11.08 48.73
N ARG A 942 82.53 -10.89 49.87
CA ARG A 942 83.59 -9.89 50.13
C ARG A 942 84.77 -10.55 50.80
N ASP A 943 85.99 -10.14 50.48
CA ASP A 943 87.25 -10.45 51.15
C ASP A 943 88.00 -9.19 51.47
N ASP A 944 88.91 -9.30 52.43
CA ASP A 944 89.86 -8.20 52.84
C ASP A 944 91.24 -8.44 52.31
N GLY A 945 91.42 -9.18 51.27
CA GLY A 945 92.65 -9.61 50.68
C GLY A 945 93.38 -8.56 49.83
N GLN A 946 94.24 -9.01 48.98
CA GLN A 946 95.08 -8.15 48.10
C GLN A 946 94.32 -7.51 46.95
N GLY A 947 93.04 -7.78 46.83
CA GLY A 947 92.21 -7.23 45.74
C GLY A 947 92.58 -7.74 44.35
N LEU A 948 91.83 -7.28 43.38
CA LEU A 948 92.08 -7.66 41.98
C LEU A 948 93.06 -6.71 41.31
N PRO A 949 94.05 -7.18 40.57
CA PRO A 949 94.92 -6.34 39.77
C PRO A 949 94.19 -5.41 38.86
N PRO A 950 94.62 -4.20 38.66
CA PRO A 950 93.93 -3.17 37.82
C PRO A 950 93.57 -3.66 36.40
N VAL A 951 94.40 -4.50 35.79
CA VAL A 951 94.22 -5.06 34.48
C VAL A 951 93.11 -6.13 34.49
N VAL A 952 92.92 -6.88 35.56
CA VAL A 952 91.94 -7.90 35.73
C VAL A 952 90.57 -7.24 36.10
N ALA A 953 90.55 -6.15 36.79
CA ALA A 953 89.36 -5.42 37.11
C ALA A 953 88.71 -4.78 35.84
N ALA A 954 89.53 -4.33 34.87
CA ALA A 954 89.14 -3.70 33.64
C ALA A 954 88.69 -4.74 32.61
N ASN A 955 89.37 -5.89 32.37
CA ASN A 955 89.16 -6.82 31.29
C ASN A 955 88.51 -8.11 31.73
N GLY A 956 88.44 -8.41 32.98
CA GLY A 956 87.72 -9.56 33.52
C GLY A 956 88.22 -10.94 33.12
N GLN A 957 89.44 -11.06 32.66
CA GLN A 957 90.02 -12.32 32.26
C GLN A 957 91.51 -12.46 32.80
N ILE A 958 91.84 -13.60 33.33
CA ILE A 958 93.20 -14.03 33.65
C ILE A 958 93.52 -15.25 32.76
N PRO A 959 94.63 -15.21 31.99
CA PRO A 959 94.98 -16.31 31.12
C PRO A 959 95.13 -17.59 31.97
N GLY A 960 94.38 -18.65 31.60
CA GLY A 960 94.42 -19.96 32.32
C GLY A 960 93.36 -20.14 33.39
N HIS A 961 92.56 -19.14 33.76
CA HIS A 961 91.49 -19.28 34.74
C HIS A 961 90.12 -19.12 34.19
N TRP A 962 89.27 -20.13 34.18
CA TRP A 962 87.94 -20.20 33.60
C TRP A 962 86.80 -19.78 34.54
N GLY A 963 87.06 -19.55 35.80
CA GLY A 963 86.05 -19.25 36.83
C GLY A 963 85.25 -18.01 36.59
N MET A 964 85.90 -16.88 36.30
CA MET A 964 85.21 -15.56 36.09
C MET A 964 84.32 -15.48 34.82
N PRO A 965 84.77 -15.93 33.62
CA PRO A 965 83.89 -16.01 32.47
C PRO A 965 82.67 -16.89 32.73
N GLY A 966 82.83 -18.05 33.40
CA GLY A 966 81.76 -18.96 33.77
C GLY A 966 80.70 -18.35 34.72
N MET A 967 81.12 -17.52 35.68
CA MET A 967 80.22 -16.81 36.60
C MET A 967 79.40 -15.71 35.83
N ARG A 968 79.98 -15.00 34.88
CA ARG A 968 79.29 -14.02 34.05
C ARG A 968 78.29 -14.66 33.14
N GLU A 969 78.63 -15.75 32.47
CA GLU A 969 77.72 -16.48 31.62
C GLU A 969 76.51 -17.03 32.40
N ARG A 970 76.71 -17.56 33.60
CA ARG A 970 75.64 -18.02 34.48
C ARG A 970 74.73 -16.87 34.96
N ALA A 971 75.34 -15.72 35.28
CA ALA A 971 74.57 -14.54 35.66
C ALA A 971 73.70 -14.03 34.50
N VAL A 972 74.23 -14.05 33.25
CA VAL A 972 73.44 -13.71 32.06
C VAL A 972 72.33 -14.74 31.82
N LYS A 973 72.57 -16.02 31.93
CA LYS A 973 71.54 -17.09 31.84
C LYS A 973 70.45 -16.94 32.89
N LEU A 974 70.81 -16.42 34.07
CA LEU A 974 69.87 -16.13 35.15
C LEU A 974 69.11 -14.78 34.94
N GLY A 975 69.52 -13.93 33.98
CA GLY A 975 69.05 -12.56 33.87
C GLY A 975 69.44 -11.68 35.04
N ALA A 976 70.53 -12.02 35.69
CA ALA A 976 71.08 -11.35 36.87
C ALA A 976 72.26 -10.41 36.50
N ARG A 977 72.50 -9.43 37.33
CA ARG A 977 73.67 -8.54 37.18
C ARG A 977 74.75 -8.97 38.18
N LEU A 978 75.89 -9.37 37.65
CA LEU A 978 77.08 -9.65 38.43
C LEU A 978 78.07 -8.52 38.26
N THR A 979 78.53 -7.98 39.37
CA THR A 979 79.57 -6.91 39.38
C THR A 979 80.71 -7.34 40.33
N VAL A 980 81.94 -7.02 39.97
CA VAL A 980 83.12 -7.27 40.78
C VAL A 980 83.89 -5.95 40.89
N GLY A 981 84.40 -5.61 42.07
CA GLY A 981 85.09 -4.40 42.27
C GLY A 981 86.00 -4.46 43.56
N GLY A 982 86.87 -3.52 43.75
CA GLY A 982 87.61 -3.37 44.96
C GLY A 982 86.72 -2.93 46.12
N ARG A 983 87.09 -3.26 47.36
CA ARG A 983 86.44 -2.83 48.59
C ARG A 983 87.20 -1.61 49.19
N ASP A 984 86.41 -0.64 49.74
CA ASP A 984 87.01 0.48 50.52
C ASP A 984 87.75 -0.11 51.74
N GLY A 985 89.09 0.05 51.78
CA GLY A 985 89.94 -0.59 52.84
C GLY A 985 90.75 -1.81 52.41
N GLY A 986 90.72 -2.18 51.10
CA GLY A 986 91.42 -3.35 50.52
C GLY A 986 90.55 -4.54 50.38
N GLY A 987 90.85 -5.44 49.37
CA GLY A 987 90.14 -6.69 49.11
C GLY A 987 89.22 -6.55 47.89
N THR A 988 88.40 -7.68 47.62
CA THR A 988 87.48 -7.85 46.49
C THR A 988 86.06 -7.97 46.98
N GLN A 989 85.12 -7.38 46.21
CA GLN A 989 83.69 -7.55 46.41
C GLN A 989 83.02 -8.07 45.15
N TRP A 990 82.34 -9.18 45.29
CA TRP A 990 81.44 -9.69 44.31
C TRP A 990 80.01 -9.41 44.70
N ARG A 991 79.22 -8.83 43.76
CA ARG A 991 77.81 -8.57 43.99
C ARG A 991 76.97 -9.13 42.86
N LEU A 992 76.02 -10.01 43.18
CA LEU A 992 75.09 -10.62 42.28
C LEU A 992 73.66 -10.15 42.63
N ARG A 993 72.99 -9.51 41.68
CA ARG A 993 71.59 -9.09 41.83
C ARG A 993 70.71 -9.86 40.86
N VAL A 994 69.75 -10.56 41.40
CA VAL A 994 68.79 -11.36 40.63
C VAL A 994 67.41 -10.74 40.76
N PRO A 995 66.76 -10.29 39.65
CA PRO A 995 65.45 -9.68 39.71
C PRO A 995 64.37 -10.63 40.26
N ALA A 996 63.36 -10.09 40.94
CA ALA A 996 62.29 -10.82 41.61
C ALA A 996 61.55 -11.84 40.68
N HIS A 997 61.30 -11.48 39.44
CA HIS A 997 60.60 -12.35 38.49
C HIS A 997 61.41 -13.53 37.97
N ARG A 998 62.74 -13.54 38.24
CA ARG A 998 63.67 -14.62 37.95
C ARG A 998 64.05 -15.43 39.20
N ALA A 999 64.02 -14.77 40.34
CA ALA A 999 64.40 -15.40 41.62
C ALA A 999 63.24 -16.21 42.23
N TRP A 1000 62.01 -15.69 42.17
CA TRP A 1000 60.88 -16.29 42.86
C TRP A 1000 59.98 -17.05 41.92
N PRO A 1001 59.32 -18.17 42.34
CA PRO A 1001 58.23 -18.80 41.60
C PRO A 1001 57.09 -17.84 41.48
N LEU A 1002 56.49 -17.69 40.28
CA LEU A 1002 55.35 -16.80 40.01
C LEU A 1002 54.22 -17.13 41.00
N ALA A 1003 53.88 -16.20 41.88
CA ALA A 1003 52.69 -16.30 42.72
C ALA A 1003 51.46 -16.24 41.84
N HIS A 1004 50.61 -17.23 41.86
CA HIS A 1004 49.34 -17.36 41.10
C HIS A 1004 48.46 -16.17 41.45
N GLY A 1005 48.06 -15.34 40.44
CA GLY A 1005 47.29 -14.11 40.54
C GLY A 1005 45.90 -14.29 41.17
N PRO A 1006 45.16 -13.16 41.43
CA PRO A 1006 43.91 -13.06 42.22
C PRO A 1006 42.72 -13.87 41.67
N LEU A 1007 42.72 -14.21 40.38
CA LEU A 1007 41.63 -14.98 39.72
C LEU A 1007 41.43 -16.40 40.25
N ARG A 1008 42.51 -17.07 40.70
CA ARG A 1008 42.38 -18.46 41.24
C ARG A 1008 41.87 -18.46 42.68
N ARG A 1009 42.09 -17.40 43.47
CA ARG A 1009 41.50 -17.23 44.81
C ARG A 1009 40.01 -16.95 44.76
N TRP A 1010 39.49 -16.18 43.70
CA TRP A 1010 38.10 -15.91 43.47
C TRP A 1010 37.36 -17.19 43.04
N TRP A 1011 37.98 -18.00 42.17
CA TRP A 1011 37.39 -19.26 41.68
C TRP A 1011 37.33 -20.37 42.77
N GLN A 1012 38.28 -20.40 43.70
CA GLN A 1012 38.29 -21.32 44.85
C GLN A 1012 37.29 -20.87 45.94
N ARG A 1013 36.99 -19.57 46.06
CA ARG A 1013 35.94 -19.06 46.95
C ARG A 1013 34.55 -19.37 46.35
N TRP A 1014 34.36 -19.19 45.05
CA TRP A 1014 33.09 -19.48 44.36
C TRP A 1014 32.73 -20.97 44.39
N ARG A 1015 33.71 -21.87 44.37
CA ARG A 1015 33.46 -23.32 44.51
C ARG A 1015 33.13 -23.78 45.95
N ARG A 1016 33.43 -22.95 46.95
CA ARG A 1016 33.13 -23.29 48.36
C ARG A 1016 31.80 -22.71 48.84
N SER A 1017 31.24 -21.71 48.10
CA SER A 1017 29.93 -21.07 48.41
C SER A 1017 28.76 -21.68 47.62
N GLY A 1018 28.94 -22.70 46.80
CA GLY A 1018 27.92 -23.30 45.93
C GLY A 1018 27.42 -24.67 46.35
N VAL A 1019 27.67 -25.11 47.58
CA VAL A 1019 27.11 -26.35 48.10
C VAL A 1019 26.60 -26.11 49.50
N GLU A 1020 25.46 -25.36 49.54
CA GLU A 1020 24.46 -25.40 50.61
C GLU A 1020 23.37 -24.40 50.21
N ASP A 1021 22.15 -24.90 50.03
CA ASP A 1021 20.87 -24.32 49.70
C ASP A 1021 20.39 -24.53 48.26
N ALA A 1022 19.86 -25.74 48.04
CA ALA A 1022 18.64 -25.93 47.27
C ALA A 1022 18.16 -27.38 47.36
N ALA A 1023 17.31 -27.64 48.28
CA ALA A 1023 16.20 -28.56 48.23
C ALA A 1023 15.17 -28.10 49.29
N PRO A 1024 13.86 -28.20 49.09
CA PRO A 1024 13.15 -29.03 48.13
C PRO A 1024 12.68 -28.38 46.86
#